data_cc912a2215df9cfe37a182222486dfa7
#
_entry.id   cc912a2215df9cfe37a182222486dfa7
#
_cell.length_a   1.000
_cell.length_b   1.000
_cell.length_c   1.000
_cell.angle_alpha   90.00
_cell.angle_beta   90.00
_cell.angle_gamma   90.00
#
_symmetry.space_group_name_H-M   'P 1'
#
loop_
_entity.id
_entity.type
_entity.pdbx_description
1 polymer ?
#
loop_
_entity_poly.entity_id
_entity_poly.type
_entity_poly.pdbx_seq_one_letter_code
_entity_poly.pdbx_strand_id
1 'polypeptide(L)'
;MSKEKGKTQNKKRKLTRQEKKQIDALIRQSKGDGKPHTAQDSIPFERMYKDGICRLANGRYSKCIEFEDINYQLAQPDDKTAIFEALCDMYNSFDASISVQLSLISRHANKEDFKSSITIAPQNDDFDSIRAEYTEMLQTQLERGNNGLIKTKFLTFTIEAKDIKSARARLARIETDTLNHFKVIGAAARVLDGKQRLEVLHGLFHPDGERFNFAWEWLPVSGLSVKDFIAPSSFRFGDGRMFQMGGKFGAVSFLQIAAPELSDRMLADFMEAENGIVVNLHIQSIDHNEAIKTIKRKITDLDRMKIEEQKKAIRSGYDMDIIPSDLATYGGEAKNLLRDLQSRNERMFLLTLLVLNVADTKQKLDNDVFQAASIAQKYNCMLTRLDYRQEQGLMSSIPLGENLIQIQRGLTTSSTAIFVPFTVQELFQSGEALYYGLNALSNNMILCDRKRLKNPNGLILGTPGSGKSFSAKREITNAFLITADDIIICDPEAEYYPLVERLKGQVIKVSQNSTQYINPMDINLNYSEGDTPIALKSDFILSFCELIMGGKNGLEAVEKTLIDRAVISVYRSYLADPKPENMPILGDLYNEIKKQPEKEAQRIASALELYVNGSLNIFNHRTNVDIHNRLVCFDIKELGTQLKKVGMLIVQDQVWNRVTVNRSEGKATRYYIDEFHLLLKEEQTAAYSVEIWKRFRKWGGIPTGITQNVKDLLSSREVENIFENSDFVYMLNQAQGDREILAKQLNISQQQMTYVTHSDAGEGLIFYGNVILPFIDRFPQDTELYRVMTTKPGEVSA
;
A
#
# COMPACT_ATOMS: atom_id res chain seq x y z
N MET A 1 68.31 37.46 10.66
CA MET A 1 68.58 37.25 12.09
C MET A 1 67.39 37.82 12.82
N SER A 2 66.62 37.20 13.56
CA SER A 2 66.63 36.09 14.52
C SER A 2 65.32 35.37 14.51
N LYS A 3 65.33 34.05 14.65
CA LYS A 3 64.16 33.18 14.80
C LYS A 3 63.68 33.25 16.25
N GLU A 4 62.42 33.61 16.51
CA GLU A 4 61.74 33.26 17.73
C GLU A 4 60.63 32.23 17.43
N LYS A 5 60.87 31.02 17.97
CA LYS A 5 59.92 29.91 18.01
C LYS A 5 58.99 30.12 19.18
N GLY A 6 57.72 30.47 18.89
CA GLY A 6 56.66 30.39 19.84
C GLY A 6 56.26 28.93 20.14
N LYS A 7 56.66 28.36 21.27
CA LYS A 7 56.16 27.10 21.83
C LYS A 7 54.81 27.33 22.47
N THR A 8 53.72 26.94 21.75
CA THR A 8 52.41 26.81 22.38
C THR A 8 52.42 25.56 23.26
N GLN A 9 52.55 25.71 24.54
CA GLN A 9 52.39 24.65 25.52
C GLN A 9 50.89 24.34 25.68
N ASN A 10 50.45 23.21 25.11
CA ASN A 10 49.17 22.62 25.41
C ASN A 10 49.19 22.16 26.86
N LYS A 11 48.69 23.00 27.81
CA LYS A 11 48.47 22.62 29.21
C LYS A 11 47.38 21.54 29.21
N LYS A 12 47.73 20.27 29.33
CA LYS A 12 46.79 19.16 29.58
C LYS A 12 45.99 19.52 30.84
N ARG A 13 44.68 19.73 30.67
CA ARG A 13 43.75 19.97 31.78
C ARG A 13 43.81 18.78 32.73
N LYS A 14 44.18 18.99 33.97
CA LYS A 14 44.17 17.94 35.00
C LYS A 14 42.73 17.62 35.35
N LEU A 15 42.34 16.34 35.16
CA LEU A 15 41.03 15.83 35.56
C LEU A 15 40.76 16.06 37.03
N THR A 16 39.57 16.48 37.38
CA THR A 16 39.11 16.63 38.76
C THR A 16 38.98 15.25 39.44
N ARG A 17 38.93 15.24 40.74
CA ARG A 17 38.76 13.99 41.51
C ARG A 17 37.42 13.29 41.21
N GLN A 18 36.43 14.07 40.82
CA GLN A 18 35.10 13.58 40.45
C GLN A 18 35.10 12.98 39.04
N GLU A 19 35.77 13.63 38.09
CA GLU A 19 35.94 13.08 36.69
C GLU A 19 36.78 11.80 36.70
N LYS A 20 37.82 11.72 37.55
CA LYS A 20 38.60 10.47 37.74
C LYS A 20 37.73 9.34 38.30
N LYS A 21 36.89 9.60 39.32
CA LYS A 21 35.95 8.60 39.84
C LYS A 21 34.93 8.12 38.79
N GLN A 22 34.45 9.04 37.96
CA GLN A 22 33.54 8.68 36.89
C GLN A 22 34.24 7.83 35.81
N ILE A 23 35.47 8.17 35.45
CA ILE A 23 36.28 7.39 34.50
C ILE A 23 36.60 6.01 35.10
N ASP A 24 36.99 5.93 36.35
CA ASP A 24 37.25 4.67 37.05
C ASP A 24 36.00 3.80 37.17
N ALA A 25 34.82 4.39 37.37
CA ALA A 25 33.54 3.69 37.37
C ALA A 25 33.19 3.16 35.94
N LEU A 26 33.41 3.96 34.91
CA LEU A 26 33.22 3.55 33.53
C LEU A 26 34.21 2.45 33.12
N ILE A 27 35.48 2.53 33.55
CA ILE A 27 36.49 1.49 33.32
C ILE A 27 36.14 0.18 34.05
N ARG A 28 35.58 0.26 35.24
CA ARG A 28 35.10 -0.91 36.00
C ARG A 28 33.86 -1.53 35.32
N GLN A 29 32.95 -0.71 34.84
CA GLN A 29 31.79 -1.20 34.02
C GLN A 29 32.22 -1.83 32.70
N SER A 30 33.27 -1.31 32.04
CA SER A 30 33.76 -1.85 30.77
C SER A 30 34.62 -3.11 30.92
N LYS A 31 35.21 -3.36 32.10
CA LYS A 31 36.07 -4.53 32.35
C LYS A 31 35.30 -5.81 32.63
N GLY A 32 33.97 -5.77 32.79
CA GLY A 32 33.18 -6.92 33.18
C GLY A 32 33.71 -7.63 34.46
N ASP A 33 32.92 -8.47 35.00
CA ASP A 33 33.30 -9.24 36.20
C ASP A 33 34.24 -10.46 35.89
N GLY A 34 34.73 -10.56 34.65
CA GLY A 34 35.63 -11.59 34.19
C GLY A 34 34.95 -12.95 34.00
N LYS A 35 33.62 -13.03 34.15
CA LYS A 35 32.87 -14.25 33.87
C LYS A 35 32.49 -14.29 32.39
N PRO A 36 32.50 -15.48 31.74
CA PRO A 36 31.97 -15.59 30.39
C PRO A 36 30.47 -15.30 30.42
N HIS A 37 30.05 -14.28 29.67
CA HIS A 37 28.64 -13.96 29.46
C HIS A 37 28.12 -14.77 28.28
N THR A 38 26.90 -15.28 28.41
CA THR A 38 26.19 -15.91 27.29
C THR A 38 25.56 -14.84 26.37
N ALA A 39 25.23 -15.18 25.14
CA ALA A 39 24.53 -14.26 24.25
C ALA A 39 23.20 -13.77 24.84
N GLN A 40 22.51 -14.63 25.61
CA GLN A 40 21.28 -14.29 26.31
C GLN A 40 21.47 -13.21 27.37
N ASP A 41 22.63 -13.18 28.06
CA ASP A 41 22.93 -12.18 29.11
C ASP A 41 23.07 -10.76 28.53
N SER A 42 23.55 -10.66 27.28
CA SER A 42 23.68 -9.35 26.61
C SER A 42 22.33 -8.71 26.23
N ILE A 43 21.26 -9.51 26.04
CA ILE A 43 19.95 -9.01 25.64
C ILE A 43 19.25 -8.31 26.81
N PRO A 44 18.92 -6.99 26.73
CA PRO A 44 18.60 -6.15 27.88
C PRO A 44 17.12 -6.21 28.31
N PHE A 45 16.55 -7.38 28.51
CA PHE A 45 15.25 -7.51 29.16
C PHE A 45 15.22 -8.65 30.16
N GLU A 46 14.39 -8.53 31.18
CA GLU A 46 14.23 -9.54 32.23
C GLU A 46 13.17 -10.58 31.87
N ARG A 47 12.04 -10.12 31.30
CA ARG A 47 10.90 -10.99 31.01
C ARG A 47 10.02 -10.44 29.88
N MET A 48 9.61 -11.32 28.97
CA MET A 48 8.55 -11.09 27.98
C MET A 48 7.25 -11.75 28.46
N TYR A 49 6.14 -11.01 28.43
CA TYR A 49 4.81 -11.52 28.77
C TYR A 49 4.00 -11.84 27.49
N LYS A 50 3.01 -12.75 27.62
CA LYS A 50 2.16 -13.15 26.48
C LYS A 50 1.41 -11.98 25.84
N ASP A 51 1.03 -10.97 26.63
CA ASP A 51 0.32 -9.76 26.19
C ASP A 51 1.21 -8.69 25.56
N GLY A 52 2.45 -9.05 25.24
CA GLY A 52 3.39 -8.14 24.57
C GLY A 52 4.10 -7.16 25.50
N ILE A 53 3.82 -7.16 26.79
CA ILE A 53 4.58 -6.35 27.74
C ILE A 53 5.96 -6.96 27.94
N CYS A 54 7.00 -6.13 27.86
CA CYS A 54 8.38 -6.51 28.14
C CYS A 54 8.86 -5.82 29.40
N ARG A 55 9.35 -6.58 30.38
CA ARG A 55 10.01 -6.04 31.57
C ARG A 55 11.49 -5.86 31.27
N LEU A 56 11.94 -4.64 31.39
CA LEU A 56 13.34 -4.22 31.28
C LEU A 56 13.96 -4.12 32.67
N ALA A 57 15.24 -3.80 32.73
CA ALA A 57 15.92 -3.52 34.01
C ALA A 57 15.33 -2.28 34.72
N ASN A 58 15.59 -2.18 36.02
CA ASN A 58 15.22 -1.04 36.83
C ASN A 58 13.72 -0.69 36.92
N GLY A 59 12.84 -1.70 36.87
CA GLY A 59 11.39 -1.52 36.98
C GLY A 59 10.75 -0.81 35.78
N ARG A 60 11.40 -0.84 34.62
CA ARG A 60 10.83 -0.30 33.38
C ARG A 60 10.07 -1.38 32.63
N TYR A 61 9.04 -0.96 31.95
CA TYR A 61 8.16 -1.83 31.15
C TYR A 61 7.88 -1.19 29.81
N SER A 62 7.97 -1.97 28.75
CA SER A 62 7.70 -1.48 27.39
C SER A 62 6.63 -2.29 26.68
N LYS A 63 5.97 -1.65 25.72
CA LYS A 63 5.04 -2.25 24.78
C LYS A 63 5.33 -1.76 23.37
N CYS A 64 5.02 -2.54 22.35
CA CYS A 64 5.40 -2.27 20.97
C CYS A 64 4.18 -2.31 20.07
N ILE A 65 4.06 -1.32 19.19
CA ILE A 65 3.07 -1.20 18.14
C ILE A 65 3.79 -1.31 16.81
N GLU A 66 3.32 -2.15 15.93
CA GLU A 66 3.68 -2.18 14.51
C GLU A 66 2.71 -1.29 13.73
N PHE A 67 3.22 -0.49 12.80
CA PHE A 67 2.39 0.36 11.96
C PHE A 67 2.81 0.28 10.49
N GLU A 68 1.84 0.44 9.62
CA GLU A 68 2.01 0.38 8.17
C GLU A 68 2.42 1.75 7.60
N ASP A 69 2.93 1.72 6.39
CA ASP A 69 3.27 2.92 5.64
C ASP A 69 2.03 3.62 5.09
N ILE A 70 2.14 4.91 4.88
CA ILE A 70 1.19 5.71 4.12
C ILE A 70 1.94 6.40 2.98
N ASN A 71 1.23 6.80 1.94
CA ASN A 71 1.82 7.40 0.75
C ASN A 71 2.22 8.88 0.97
N TYR A 72 3.05 9.14 1.99
CA TYR A 72 3.46 10.49 2.37
C TYR A 72 4.24 11.19 1.26
N GLN A 73 5.16 10.50 0.62
CA GLN A 73 6.08 11.10 -0.38
C GLN A 73 5.33 11.69 -1.57
N LEU A 74 4.27 11.04 -2.02
CA LEU A 74 3.47 11.44 -3.16
C LEU A 74 2.18 12.20 -2.78
N ALA A 75 1.94 12.43 -1.49
CA ALA A 75 0.76 13.15 -1.01
C ALA A 75 0.73 14.63 -1.44
N GLN A 76 -0.43 15.21 -1.46
CA GLN A 76 -0.59 16.65 -1.70
C GLN A 76 0.04 17.48 -0.57
N PRO A 77 0.46 18.73 -0.83
CA PRO A 77 1.06 19.59 0.20
C PRO A 77 0.20 19.76 1.45
N ASP A 78 -1.11 19.91 1.28
CA ASP A 78 -2.05 20.07 2.40
C ASP A 78 -2.14 18.78 3.23
N ASP A 79 -2.17 17.60 2.58
CA ASP A 79 -2.16 16.31 3.26
C ASP A 79 -0.85 16.08 4.01
N LYS A 80 0.30 16.46 3.41
CA LYS A 80 1.60 16.40 4.10
C LYS A 80 1.61 17.26 5.36
N THR A 81 1.05 18.45 5.28
CA THR A 81 0.93 19.36 6.42
C THR A 81 0.05 18.75 7.51
N ALA A 82 -1.11 18.21 7.16
CA ALA A 82 -2.02 17.55 8.10
C ALA A 82 -1.37 16.34 8.80
N ILE A 83 -0.65 15.50 8.04
CA ILE A 83 0.11 14.37 8.59
C ILE A 83 1.21 14.84 9.54
N PHE A 84 1.93 15.89 9.17
CA PHE A 84 2.99 16.47 10.00
C PHE A 84 2.43 17.04 11.31
N GLU A 85 1.33 17.78 11.26
CA GLU A 85 0.64 18.30 12.45
C GLU A 85 0.15 17.16 13.36
N ALA A 86 -0.42 16.12 12.79
CA ALA A 86 -0.86 14.94 13.54
C ALA A 86 0.31 14.19 14.20
N LEU A 87 1.49 14.16 13.58
CA LEU A 87 2.73 13.64 14.19
C LEU A 87 3.20 14.52 15.34
N CYS A 88 3.14 15.85 15.20
CA CYS A 88 3.44 16.79 16.27
C CYS A 88 2.53 16.55 17.48
N ASP A 89 1.23 16.39 17.26
CA ASP A 89 0.26 16.11 18.31
C ASP A 89 0.52 14.76 18.99
N MET A 90 0.86 13.74 18.21
CA MET A 90 1.24 12.43 18.76
C MET A 90 2.46 12.54 19.68
N TYR A 91 3.54 13.22 19.26
CA TYR A 91 4.71 13.40 20.11
C TYR A 91 4.39 14.25 21.35
N ASN A 92 3.58 15.28 21.21
CA ASN A 92 3.13 16.11 22.33
C ASN A 92 2.24 15.36 23.32
N SER A 93 1.66 14.22 22.95
CA SER A 93 0.88 13.39 23.88
C SER A 93 1.76 12.63 24.89
N PHE A 94 3.05 12.41 24.58
CA PHE A 94 3.99 11.72 25.46
C PHE A 94 4.57 12.69 26.51
N ASP A 95 4.29 12.43 27.78
CA ASP A 95 4.87 13.18 28.89
C ASP A 95 6.31 12.74 29.20
N ALA A 96 7.00 13.48 30.07
CA ALA A 96 8.40 13.22 30.43
C ALA A 96 8.65 11.85 31.09
N SER A 97 7.61 11.15 31.53
CA SER A 97 7.70 9.81 32.12
C SER A 97 7.58 8.68 31.10
N ILE A 98 7.40 9.03 29.81
CA ILE A 98 7.28 8.08 28.70
C ILE A 98 8.48 8.26 27.78
N SER A 99 9.24 7.19 27.58
CA SER A 99 10.30 7.14 26.56
C SER A 99 9.76 6.41 25.34
N VAL A 100 10.03 6.92 24.15
CA VAL A 100 9.56 6.36 22.88
C VAL A 100 10.77 5.98 22.05
N GLN A 101 10.68 4.81 21.40
CA GLN A 101 11.62 4.35 20.39
C GLN A 101 10.84 4.12 19.10
N LEU A 102 11.19 4.82 18.05
CA LEU A 102 10.75 4.57 16.70
C LEU A 102 11.81 3.72 16.01
N SER A 103 11.45 2.52 15.56
CA SER A 103 12.35 1.58 14.87
C SER A 103 11.86 1.32 13.45
N LEU A 104 12.71 1.62 12.48
CA LEU A 104 12.49 1.36 11.07
C LEU A 104 13.47 0.27 10.65
N ILE A 105 12.95 -0.86 10.22
CA ILE A 105 13.73 -2.04 9.88
C ILE A 105 13.52 -2.36 8.41
N SER A 106 14.59 -2.30 7.63
CA SER A 106 14.65 -2.81 6.26
C SER A 106 15.54 -4.05 6.25
N ARG A 107 15.02 -5.19 5.86
CA ARG A 107 15.77 -6.45 5.81
C ARG A 107 15.40 -7.25 4.58
N HIS A 108 16.33 -8.05 4.08
CA HIS A 108 16.02 -8.98 3.02
C HIS A 108 15.03 -10.04 3.52
N ALA A 109 13.98 -10.28 2.72
CA ALA A 109 13.11 -11.42 2.91
C ALA A 109 13.89 -12.72 2.71
N ASN A 110 13.45 -13.79 3.34
CA ASN A 110 13.97 -15.12 3.01
C ASN A 110 13.62 -15.41 1.54
N LYS A 111 14.64 -15.56 0.69
CA LYS A 111 14.46 -15.76 -0.75
C LYS A 111 13.61 -16.98 -1.06
N GLU A 112 13.71 -18.05 -0.27
CA GLU A 112 12.94 -19.28 -0.47
C GLU A 112 11.46 -19.09 -0.10
N ASP A 113 11.19 -18.44 1.03
CA ASP A 113 9.81 -18.16 1.45
C ASP A 113 9.14 -17.17 0.48
N PHE A 114 9.89 -16.19 -0.02
CA PHE A 114 9.38 -15.24 -0.99
C PHE A 114 9.15 -15.88 -2.36
N LYS A 115 10.08 -16.69 -2.86
CA LYS A 115 9.89 -17.48 -4.09
C LYS A 115 8.71 -18.42 -3.96
N SER A 116 8.53 -19.07 -2.82
CA SER A 116 7.38 -19.95 -2.60
C SER A 116 6.05 -19.21 -2.60
N SER A 117 6.02 -17.97 -2.13
CA SER A 117 4.79 -17.16 -2.08
C SER A 117 4.30 -16.68 -3.46
N ILE A 118 5.20 -16.57 -4.44
CA ILE A 118 4.88 -16.18 -5.82
C ILE A 118 4.81 -17.37 -6.79
N THR A 119 5.17 -18.57 -6.35
CA THR A 119 5.12 -19.78 -7.17
C THR A 119 3.68 -20.25 -7.30
N ILE A 120 3.19 -20.36 -8.54
CA ILE A 120 1.88 -20.94 -8.82
C ILE A 120 2.03 -22.46 -8.80
N ALA A 121 1.37 -23.10 -7.85
CA ALA A 121 1.45 -24.55 -7.69
C ALA A 121 0.84 -25.28 -8.90
N PRO A 122 1.46 -26.36 -9.40
CA PRO A 122 0.88 -27.19 -10.44
C PRO A 122 -0.43 -27.84 -9.95
N GLN A 123 -1.40 -27.95 -10.83
CA GLN A 123 -2.73 -28.53 -10.55
C GLN A 123 -2.95 -29.86 -11.25
N ASN A 124 -1.93 -30.37 -11.98
CA ASN A 124 -1.96 -31.59 -12.81
C ASN A 124 -3.02 -31.52 -13.93
N ASP A 125 -3.11 -30.35 -14.55
CA ASP A 125 -3.99 -30.08 -15.71
C ASP A 125 -3.17 -29.59 -16.91
N ASP A 126 -3.85 -29.34 -18.02
CA ASP A 126 -3.25 -28.89 -19.28
C ASP A 126 -2.60 -27.49 -19.24
N PHE A 127 -2.75 -26.76 -18.11
CA PHE A 127 -2.26 -25.40 -17.93
C PHE A 127 -0.98 -25.31 -17.08
N ASP A 128 -0.43 -26.45 -16.64
CA ASP A 128 0.77 -26.43 -15.79
C ASP A 128 2.00 -25.87 -16.50
N SER A 129 2.09 -26.01 -17.82
CA SER A 129 3.16 -25.36 -18.60
C SER A 129 3.04 -23.85 -18.56
N ILE A 130 1.82 -23.31 -18.59
CA ILE A 130 1.56 -21.87 -18.51
C ILE A 130 1.82 -21.37 -17.09
N ARG A 131 1.46 -22.13 -16.05
CA ARG A 131 1.79 -21.79 -14.65
C ARG A 131 3.28 -21.74 -14.43
N ALA A 132 4.04 -22.67 -15.02
CA ALA A 132 5.50 -22.69 -14.94
C ALA A 132 6.11 -21.45 -15.63
N GLU A 133 5.68 -21.11 -16.85
CA GLU A 133 6.13 -19.92 -17.58
C GLU A 133 5.82 -18.62 -16.80
N TYR A 134 4.59 -18.52 -16.25
CA TYR A 134 4.19 -17.38 -15.48
C TYR A 134 4.98 -17.25 -14.16
N THR A 135 5.25 -18.37 -13.50
CA THR A 135 6.10 -18.42 -12.29
C THR A 135 7.53 -18.00 -12.60
N GLU A 136 8.10 -18.44 -13.71
CA GLU A 136 9.44 -18.05 -14.15
C GLU A 136 9.50 -16.55 -14.45
N MET A 137 8.48 -16.01 -15.09
CA MET A 137 8.34 -14.55 -15.30
C MET A 137 8.31 -13.81 -13.96
N LEU A 138 7.51 -14.24 -12.99
CA LEU A 138 7.45 -13.61 -11.67
C LEU A 138 8.81 -13.68 -10.95
N GLN A 139 9.50 -14.81 -11.03
CA GLN A 139 10.84 -14.97 -10.44
C GLN A 139 11.86 -14.04 -11.11
N THR A 140 11.79 -13.89 -12.45
CA THR A 140 12.65 -12.96 -13.20
C THR A 140 12.37 -11.51 -12.80
N GLN A 141 11.10 -11.13 -12.65
CA GLN A 141 10.74 -9.79 -12.16
C GLN A 141 11.23 -9.56 -10.72
N LEU A 142 11.15 -10.57 -9.90
CA LEU A 142 11.70 -10.53 -8.54
C LEU A 142 13.22 -10.29 -8.55
N GLU A 143 13.95 -10.91 -9.45
CA GLU A 143 15.42 -10.74 -9.57
C GLU A 143 15.83 -9.38 -10.12
N ARG A 144 15.00 -8.74 -10.94
CA ARG A 144 15.22 -7.40 -11.49
C ARG A 144 14.91 -6.28 -10.50
N GLY A 145 14.03 -6.55 -9.53
CA GLY A 145 13.63 -5.57 -8.52
C GLY A 145 14.66 -5.40 -7.39
N ASN A 146 14.45 -4.46 -6.48
CA ASN A 146 15.22 -4.27 -5.23
C ASN A 146 14.94 -5.38 -4.19
N ASN A 147 14.40 -6.39 -4.60
CA ASN A 147 14.34 -7.80 -4.30
C ASN A 147 14.22 -8.17 -2.84
N GLY A 148 12.98 -8.05 -2.38
CA GLY A 148 12.60 -8.67 -1.14
C GLY A 148 13.10 -7.92 0.09
N LEU A 149 13.34 -6.62 0.02
CA LEU A 149 13.48 -5.80 1.20
C LEU A 149 12.10 -5.60 1.83
N ILE A 150 11.87 -6.26 2.94
CA ILE A 150 10.71 -6.04 3.78
C ILE A 150 11.00 -4.88 4.71
N LYS A 151 10.18 -3.84 4.63
CA LYS A 151 10.24 -2.67 5.50
C LYS A 151 9.17 -2.83 6.59
N THR A 152 9.60 -2.89 7.84
CA THR A 152 8.72 -2.95 9.02
C THR A 152 9.00 -1.78 9.94
N LYS A 153 7.97 -1.26 10.58
CA LYS A 153 8.04 -0.05 11.40
C LYS A 153 7.37 -0.28 12.74
N PHE A 154 8.08 0.09 13.79
CA PHE A 154 7.64 -0.13 15.17
C PHE A 154 7.73 1.13 15.99
N LEU A 155 6.73 1.36 16.81
CA LEU A 155 6.76 2.34 17.89
C LEU A 155 6.74 1.60 19.22
N THR A 156 7.82 1.69 19.99
CA THR A 156 7.93 1.10 21.32
C THR A 156 7.90 2.21 22.36
N PHE A 157 7.00 2.15 23.31
CA PHE A 157 6.92 3.09 24.41
C PHE A 157 7.25 2.38 25.73
N THR A 158 7.99 3.07 26.59
CA THR A 158 8.52 2.57 27.86
C THR A 158 8.15 3.49 29.00
N ILE A 159 7.76 2.90 30.11
CA ILE A 159 7.40 3.60 31.35
C ILE A 159 8.09 2.95 32.56
N GLU A 160 8.26 3.71 33.61
CA GLU A 160 8.63 3.18 34.95
C GLU A 160 7.37 2.82 35.74
N ALA A 161 7.36 1.66 36.38
CA ALA A 161 6.28 1.21 37.23
C ALA A 161 6.79 0.31 38.37
N LYS A 162 6.09 0.32 39.48
CA LYS A 162 6.46 -0.48 40.66
C LYS A 162 6.25 -1.98 40.43
N ASP A 163 5.25 -2.33 39.67
CA ASP A 163 4.87 -3.71 39.40
C ASP A 163 4.16 -3.85 38.05
N ILE A 164 4.03 -5.07 37.59
CA ILE A 164 3.39 -5.39 36.29
C ILE A 164 1.90 -4.98 36.22
N LYS A 165 1.19 -4.97 37.36
CA LYS A 165 -0.24 -4.62 37.39
C LYS A 165 -0.44 -3.13 37.11
N SER A 166 0.33 -2.28 37.76
CA SER A 166 0.36 -0.81 37.51
C SER A 166 0.89 -0.48 36.11
N ALA A 167 1.93 -1.20 35.67
CA ALA A 167 2.47 -1.06 34.31
C ALA A 167 1.39 -1.37 33.26
N ARG A 168 0.67 -2.48 33.39
CA ARG A 168 -0.36 -2.91 32.40
C ARG A 168 -1.44 -1.86 32.21
N ALA A 169 -1.98 -1.32 33.30
CA ALA A 169 -3.04 -0.31 33.24
C ALA A 169 -2.58 0.96 32.52
N ARG A 170 -1.35 1.42 32.82
CA ARG A 170 -0.80 2.63 32.21
C ARG A 170 -0.40 2.42 30.74
N LEU A 171 0.23 1.29 30.42
CA LEU A 171 0.59 0.94 29.04
C LEU A 171 -0.63 0.78 28.17
N ALA A 172 -1.74 0.19 28.67
CA ALA A 172 -2.98 0.04 27.92
C ALA A 172 -3.60 1.40 27.54
N ARG A 173 -3.49 2.42 28.42
CA ARG A 173 -3.94 3.79 28.09
C ARG A 173 -3.09 4.40 26.98
N ILE A 174 -1.77 4.36 27.12
CA ILE A 174 -0.84 4.91 26.13
C ILE A 174 -1.03 4.21 24.78
N GLU A 175 -1.24 2.90 24.80
CA GLU A 175 -1.56 2.10 23.60
C GLU A 175 -2.80 2.63 22.87
N THR A 176 -3.90 2.81 23.61
CA THR A 176 -5.17 3.30 23.03
C THR A 176 -4.99 4.70 22.43
N ASP A 177 -4.34 5.59 23.15
CA ASP A 177 -4.08 6.96 22.69
C ASP A 177 -3.20 6.96 21.44
N THR A 178 -2.14 6.14 21.41
CA THR A 178 -1.22 6.02 20.27
C THR A 178 -1.92 5.42 19.04
N LEU A 179 -2.75 4.38 19.19
CA LEU A 179 -3.53 3.81 18.09
C LEU A 179 -4.52 4.83 17.51
N ASN A 180 -5.12 5.66 18.35
CA ASN A 180 -5.99 6.75 17.87
C ASN A 180 -5.20 7.79 17.07
N HIS A 181 -3.98 8.15 17.47
CA HIS A 181 -3.12 9.04 16.68
C HIS A 181 -2.78 8.42 15.32
N PHE A 182 -2.39 7.15 15.25
CA PHE A 182 -2.16 6.48 13.96
C PHE A 182 -3.40 6.47 13.08
N LYS A 183 -4.59 6.27 13.66
CA LYS A 183 -5.85 6.35 12.92
C LYS A 183 -6.10 7.74 12.33
N VAL A 184 -5.79 8.80 13.07
CA VAL A 184 -5.90 10.19 12.57
C VAL A 184 -4.89 10.44 11.44
N ILE A 185 -3.67 9.94 11.57
CA ILE A 185 -2.64 10.01 10.52
C ILE A 185 -3.05 9.22 9.26
N GLY A 186 -3.95 8.24 9.41
CA GLY A 186 -4.37 7.36 8.32
C GLY A 186 -3.51 6.09 8.16
N ALA A 187 -2.61 5.81 9.11
CA ALA A 187 -1.77 4.62 9.12
C ALA A 187 -2.45 3.48 9.90
N ALA A 188 -2.51 2.29 9.30
CA ALA A 188 -2.93 1.10 10.03
C ALA A 188 -1.87 0.74 11.07
N ALA A 189 -2.31 0.40 12.28
CA ALA A 189 -1.41 0.06 13.38
C ALA A 189 -1.98 -1.05 14.24
N ARG A 190 -1.11 -1.94 14.71
CA ARG A 190 -1.48 -3.07 15.58
C ARG A 190 -0.50 -3.25 16.72
N VAL A 191 -1.03 -3.67 17.85
CA VAL A 191 -0.19 -4.01 19.02
C VAL A 191 0.41 -5.38 18.83
N LEU A 192 1.70 -5.52 19.11
CA LEU A 192 2.36 -6.82 19.08
C LEU A 192 2.17 -7.56 20.40
N ASP A 193 1.80 -8.83 20.30
CA ASP A 193 1.86 -9.75 21.43
C ASP A 193 3.29 -10.21 21.74
N GLY A 194 3.47 -11.00 22.80
CA GLY A 194 4.80 -11.42 23.22
C GLY A 194 5.49 -12.34 22.21
N LYS A 195 4.76 -13.20 21.48
CA LYS A 195 5.33 -14.08 20.45
C LYS A 195 5.77 -13.26 19.24
N GLN A 196 4.95 -12.33 18.80
CA GLN A 196 5.27 -11.44 17.69
C GLN A 196 6.49 -10.56 18.00
N ARG A 197 6.59 -10.01 19.22
CA ARG A 197 7.80 -9.27 19.64
C ARG A 197 9.05 -10.14 19.64
N LEU A 198 8.95 -11.39 20.11
CA LEU A 198 10.09 -12.34 20.07
C LEU A 198 10.46 -12.68 18.62
N GLU A 199 9.51 -12.80 17.71
CA GLU A 199 9.74 -13.02 16.29
C GLU A 199 10.50 -11.87 15.64
N VAL A 200 10.13 -10.63 15.96
CA VAL A 200 10.86 -9.42 15.49
C VAL A 200 12.29 -9.44 15.99
N LEU A 201 12.51 -9.75 17.28
CA LEU A 201 13.85 -9.83 17.88
C LEU A 201 14.68 -10.97 17.26
N HIS A 202 14.07 -12.14 17.06
CA HIS A 202 14.70 -13.25 16.39
C HIS A 202 15.16 -12.87 14.99
N GLY A 203 14.29 -12.23 14.19
CA GLY A 203 14.63 -11.80 12.83
C GLY A 203 15.74 -10.75 12.76
N LEU A 204 15.96 -9.96 13.83
CA LEU A 204 17.09 -9.03 13.91
C LEU A 204 18.40 -9.76 14.28
N PHE A 205 18.33 -10.79 15.09
CA PHE A 205 19.50 -11.56 15.50
C PHE A 205 19.88 -12.67 14.52
N HIS A 206 18.93 -13.06 13.64
CA HIS A 206 19.13 -14.10 12.60
C HIS A 206 18.81 -13.50 11.21
N PRO A 207 19.67 -12.61 10.70
CA PRO A 207 19.41 -11.89 9.43
C PRO A 207 19.43 -12.82 8.19
N ASP A 208 19.87 -14.06 8.31
CA ASP A 208 19.80 -15.08 7.25
C ASP A 208 18.38 -15.63 7.01
N GLY A 209 17.39 -15.16 7.78
CA GLY A 209 15.99 -15.56 7.62
C GLY A 209 15.68 -16.92 8.22
N GLU A 210 16.40 -17.33 9.26
CA GLU A 210 16.09 -18.54 10.02
C GLU A 210 14.66 -18.47 10.56
N ARG A 211 13.89 -19.56 10.43
CA ARG A 211 12.50 -19.60 10.87
C ARG A 211 12.39 -19.54 12.39
N PHE A 212 11.59 -18.61 12.89
CA PHE A 212 11.28 -18.53 14.30
C PHE A 212 10.29 -19.62 14.71
N ASN A 213 10.77 -20.55 15.53
CA ASN A 213 9.96 -21.65 16.03
C ASN A 213 9.85 -21.55 17.56
N PHE A 214 8.70 -21.11 18.06
CA PHE A 214 8.47 -20.88 19.47
C PHE A 214 7.01 -21.09 19.87
N ALA A 215 6.82 -21.79 20.99
CA ALA A 215 5.53 -21.89 21.67
C ALA A 215 5.70 -21.70 23.19
N TRP A 216 4.78 -20.96 23.80
CA TRP A 216 4.83 -20.69 25.25
C TRP A 216 4.79 -21.94 26.11
N GLU A 217 4.18 -23.01 25.62
CA GLU A 217 4.01 -24.30 26.27
C GLU A 217 5.35 -25.05 26.41
N TRP A 218 6.35 -24.71 25.61
CA TRP A 218 7.66 -25.36 25.68
C TRP A 218 8.51 -24.87 26.87
N LEU A 219 8.31 -23.66 27.36
CA LEU A 219 9.13 -23.09 28.42
C LEU A 219 9.09 -23.88 29.73
N PRO A 220 7.90 -24.30 30.26
CA PRO A 220 7.84 -25.05 31.52
C PRO A 220 8.44 -26.45 31.41
N VAL A 221 8.43 -27.02 30.21
CA VAL A 221 8.87 -28.42 29.98
C VAL A 221 10.37 -28.47 29.67
N SER A 222 10.89 -27.50 28.92
CA SER A 222 12.29 -27.48 28.50
C SER A 222 13.24 -26.89 29.57
N GLY A 223 12.72 -26.05 30.46
CA GLY A 223 13.54 -25.25 31.38
C GLY A 223 14.30 -24.08 30.68
N LEU A 224 14.05 -23.88 29.40
CA LEU A 224 14.64 -22.78 28.63
C LEU A 224 13.95 -21.44 28.93
N SER A 225 14.65 -20.36 28.68
CA SER A 225 14.10 -19.01 28.72
C SER A 225 13.66 -18.56 27.33
N VAL A 226 12.85 -17.53 27.24
CA VAL A 226 12.46 -16.94 25.93
C VAL A 226 13.68 -16.42 25.16
N LYS A 227 14.77 -16.08 25.87
CA LYS A 227 16.01 -15.59 25.25
C LYS A 227 16.75 -16.68 24.48
N ASP A 228 16.60 -17.95 24.88
CA ASP A 228 17.23 -19.08 24.21
C ASP A 228 16.67 -19.31 22.80
N PHE A 229 15.45 -18.85 22.52
CA PHE A 229 14.79 -18.95 21.23
C PHE A 229 15.09 -17.78 20.28
N ILE A 230 15.66 -16.68 20.77
CA ILE A 230 15.93 -15.49 19.98
C ILE A 230 17.41 -15.13 19.90
N ALA A 231 18.23 -15.58 20.85
CA ALA A 231 19.64 -15.23 20.89
C ALA A 231 20.41 -15.90 19.72
N PRO A 232 21.34 -15.17 19.11
CA PRO A 232 22.22 -15.76 18.10
C PRO A 232 23.21 -16.71 18.77
N SER A 233 23.87 -17.53 17.96
CA SER A 233 24.86 -18.49 18.45
C SER A 233 25.99 -17.84 19.25
N SER A 234 26.34 -16.59 18.97
CA SER A 234 27.37 -15.85 19.70
C SER A 234 27.30 -14.35 19.40
N PHE A 235 27.73 -13.55 20.38
CA PHE A 235 28.14 -12.16 20.21
C PHE A 235 29.65 -12.03 20.46
N ARG A 236 30.32 -11.21 19.64
CA ARG A 236 31.72 -10.87 19.82
C ARG A 236 31.94 -9.37 19.66
N PHE A 237 32.26 -8.69 20.75
CA PHE A 237 32.51 -7.25 20.83
C PHE A 237 34.02 -6.90 21.05
N GLY A 238 34.89 -7.69 20.42
CA GLY A 238 36.34 -7.54 20.56
C GLY A 238 36.95 -6.39 19.75
N ASP A 239 36.27 -5.91 18.72
CA ASP A 239 36.67 -4.76 17.90
C ASP A 239 35.98 -3.50 18.42
N GLY A 240 36.72 -2.41 18.52
CA GLY A 240 36.16 -1.15 19.04
C GLY A 240 35.10 -0.51 18.14
N ARG A 241 35.05 -0.85 16.84
CA ARG A 241 34.23 -0.20 15.83
C ARG A 241 33.22 -1.09 15.12
N MET A 242 33.23 -2.38 15.44
CA MET A 242 32.32 -3.39 14.90
C MET A 242 32.09 -4.50 15.91
N PHE A 243 31.07 -5.30 15.64
CA PHE A 243 30.79 -6.54 16.36
C PHE A 243 30.55 -7.71 15.40
N GLN A 244 30.58 -8.93 15.94
CA GLN A 244 30.14 -10.11 15.22
C GLN A 244 28.92 -10.68 15.95
N MET A 245 27.97 -11.16 15.17
CA MET A 245 26.73 -11.80 15.61
C MET A 245 26.55 -13.07 14.79
N GLY A 246 26.81 -14.24 15.41
CA GLY A 246 26.96 -15.47 14.63
C GLY A 246 28.04 -15.35 13.56
N GLY A 247 27.66 -15.62 12.31
CA GLY A 247 28.56 -15.49 11.14
C GLY A 247 28.60 -14.07 10.53
N LYS A 248 27.82 -13.11 11.02
CA LYS A 248 27.69 -11.77 10.43
C LYS A 248 28.53 -10.74 11.15
N PHE A 249 28.89 -9.68 10.44
CA PHE A 249 29.54 -8.49 10.95
C PHE A 249 28.52 -7.35 11.06
N GLY A 250 28.56 -6.60 12.16
CA GLY A 250 27.68 -5.47 12.38
C GLY A 250 28.38 -4.24 12.91
N ALA A 251 27.82 -3.08 12.63
CA ALA A 251 28.27 -1.81 13.18
C ALA A 251 27.07 -0.90 13.47
N VAL A 252 27.14 -0.22 14.60
CA VAL A 252 26.17 0.82 14.94
C VAL A 252 26.84 2.18 14.85
N SER A 253 26.15 3.08 14.19
CA SER A 253 26.55 4.49 14.03
C SER A 253 25.48 5.38 14.66
N PHE A 254 25.86 6.57 15.11
CA PHE A 254 24.94 7.60 15.59
C PHE A 254 24.98 8.83 14.70
N LEU A 255 23.82 9.50 14.60
CA LEU A 255 23.66 10.69 13.78
C LEU A 255 23.99 11.94 14.60
N GLN A 256 24.89 12.76 14.09
CA GLN A 256 25.14 14.12 14.57
C GLN A 256 24.43 15.11 13.64
N ILE A 257 23.47 15.84 14.20
CA ILE A 257 22.69 16.84 13.47
C ILE A 257 23.45 18.16 13.56
N ALA A 258 24.06 18.57 12.44
CA ALA A 258 24.73 19.86 12.29
C ALA A 258 23.91 20.84 11.44
N ALA A 259 22.90 20.34 10.73
CA ALA A 259 22.04 21.11 9.86
C ALA A 259 21.20 22.13 10.64
N PRO A 260 21.07 23.38 10.14
CA PRO A 260 20.14 24.36 10.71
C PRO A 260 18.69 23.98 10.44
N GLU A 261 18.42 23.33 9.30
CA GLU A 261 17.12 22.83 8.89
C GLU A 261 17.22 21.34 8.55
N LEU A 262 16.23 20.58 8.95
CA LEU A 262 16.12 19.15 8.68
C LEU A 262 15.13 18.90 7.54
N SER A 263 15.23 17.76 6.87
CA SER A 263 14.33 17.34 5.80
C SER A 263 13.52 16.12 6.21
N ASP A 264 12.25 16.11 5.83
CA ASP A 264 11.31 15.00 6.01
C ASP A 264 11.66 13.75 5.16
N ARG A 265 12.60 13.87 4.22
CA ARG A 265 13.06 12.79 3.35
C ARG A 265 14.17 11.93 3.93
N MET A 266 14.83 12.36 4.99
CA MET A 266 16.03 11.68 5.50
C MET A 266 15.77 10.22 5.87
N LEU A 267 14.69 9.93 6.59
CA LEU A 267 14.34 8.55 6.97
C LEU A 267 13.96 7.71 5.77
N ALA A 268 13.29 8.30 4.79
CA ALA A 268 12.95 7.63 3.55
C ALA A 268 14.20 7.19 2.78
N ASP A 269 15.16 8.12 2.59
CA ASP A 269 16.41 7.81 1.90
C ASP A 269 17.21 6.69 2.61
N PHE A 270 17.21 6.66 3.95
CA PHE A 270 17.80 5.53 4.68
C PHE A 270 17.09 4.21 4.40
N MET A 271 15.77 4.22 4.34
CA MET A 271 14.97 3.01 4.09
C MET A 271 14.99 2.55 2.63
N GLU A 272 15.48 3.39 1.71
CA GLU A 272 15.70 3.07 0.30
C GLU A 272 17.10 2.49 0.03
N ALA A 273 17.95 2.37 1.06
CA ALA A 273 19.27 1.77 0.92
C ALA A 273 19.16 0.33 0.37
N GLU A 274 20.02 -0.02 -0.59
CA GLU A 274 20.01 -1.32 -1.31
C GLU A 274 20.22 -2.52 -0.39
N ASN A 275 20.96 -2.33 0.71
CA ASN A 275 21.19 -3.34 1.73
C ASN A 275 20.32 -3.09 2.95
N GLY A 276 20.00 -4.17 3.67
CA GLY A 276 19.22 -4.06 4.90
C GLY A 276 19.84 -3.09 5.91
N ILE A 277 19.00 -2.25 6.50
CA ILE A 277 19.38 -1.22 7.47
C ILE A 277 18.34 -1.14 8.58
N VAL A 278 18.79 -0.84 9.80
CA VAL A 278 17.89 -0.59 10.92
C VAL A 278 18.16 0.81 11.45
N VAL A 279 17.13 1.66 11.41
CA VAL A 279 17.19 3.03 11.92
C VAL A 279 16.34 3.15 13.18
N ASN A 280 16.93 3.64 14.27
CA ASN A 280 16.23 3.80 15.53
C ASN A 280 16.33 5.25 16.02
N LEU A 281 15.17 5.81 16.35
CA LEU A 281 15.07 7.10 17.00
C LEU A 281 14.57 6.88 18.43
N HIS A 282 15.41 7.20 19.40
CA HIS A 282 15.00 7.28 20.81
C HIS A 282 14.61 8.71 21.12
N ILE A 283 13.39 8.90 21.58
CA ILE A 283 12.76 10.19 21.81
C ILE A 283 12.29 10.21 23.25
N GLN A 284 12.80 11.17 24.00
CA GLN A 284 12.42 11.40 25.40
C GLN A 284 11.90 12.82 25.57
N SER A 285 10.67 12.97 26.01
CA SER A 285 10.11 14.27 26.36
C SER A 285 10.80 14.82 27.61
N ILE A 286 11.06 16.13 27.62
CA ILE A 286 11.53 16.87 28.81
C ILE A 286 10.33 17.56 29.43
N ASP A 287 10.31 17.63 30.77
CA ASP A 287 9.30 18.46 31.46
C ASP A 287 9.34 19.89 30.96
N HIS A 288 8.18 20.42 30.60
CA HIS A 288 8.06 21.72 29.96
C HIS A 288 8.64 22.86 30.82
N ASN A 289 8.43 22.83 32.14
CA ASN A 289 8.95 23.83 33.03
C ASN A 289 10.48 23.73 33.18
N GLU A 290 11.00 22.50 33.19
CA GLU A 290 12.44 22.24 33.25
C GLU A 290 13.13 22.69 31.96
N ALA A 291 12.52 22.45 30.81
CA ALA A 291 12.98 22.92 29.51
C ALA A 291 13.07 24.47 29.49
N ILE A 292 11.99 25.16 29.83
CA ILE A 292 11.96 26.63 29.90
C ILE A 292 13.04 27.16 30.86
N LYS A 293 13.19 26.55 32.05
CA LYS A 293 14.19 26.94 33.03
C LYS A 293 15.61 26.77 32.51
N THR A 294 15.85 25.68 31.78
CA THR A 294 17.17 25.38 31.19
C THR A 294 17.52 26.39 30.09
N ILE A 295 16.57 26.75 29.24
CA ILE A 295 16.80 27.73 28.17
C ILE A 295 16.97 29.12 28.74
N LYS A 296 16.19 29.52 29.73
CA LYS A 296 16.39 30.80 30.44
C LYS A 296 17.79 30.92 31.05
N ARG A 297 18.31 29.84 31.67
CA ARG A 297 19.69 29.80 32.16
C ARG A 297 20.69 29.99 31.02
N LYS A 298 20.51 29.27 29.89
CA LYS A 298 21.38 29.41 28.71
C LYS A 298 21.37 30.83 28.16
N ILE A 299 20.21 31.47 28.05
CA ILE A 299 20.09 32.88 27.63
C ILE A 299 20.87 33.78 28.58
N THR A 300 20.72 33.60 29.92
CA THR A 300 21.45 34.37 30.91
C THR A 300 22.97 34.18 30.80
N ASP A 301 23.43 32.97 30.53
CA ASP A 301 24.85 32.67 30.33
C ASP A 301 25.38 33.33 29.04
N LEU A 302 24.61 33.27 27.95
CA LEU A 302 24.93 33.94 26.69
C LEU A 302 24.96 35.47 26.81
N ASP A 303 23.99 36.04 27.50
CA ASP A 303 23.97 37.49 27.79
C ASP A 303 25.16 37.90 28.66
N ARG A 304 25.56 37.05 29.62
CA ARG A 304 26.78 37.29 30.43
C ARG A 304 28.04 37.24 29.57
N MET A 305 28.17 36.23 28.68
CA MET A 305 29.29 36.13 27.74
C MET A 305 29.33 37.35 26.80
N LYS A 306 28.18 37.82 26.35
CA LYS A 306 28.05 39.03 25.53
C LYS A 306 28.59 40.26 26.27
N ILE A 307 28.21 40.45 27.52
CA ILE A 307 28.69 41.56 28.37
C ILE A 307 30.22 41.44 28.59
N GLU A 308 30.75 40.23 28.77
CA GLU A 308 32.19 40.02 28.93
C GLU A 308 32.97 40.38 27.65
N GLU A 309 32.49 39.98 26.49
CA GLU A 309 33.11 40.33 25.19
C GLU A 309 32.98 41.84 24.88
N GLN A 310 31.86 42.48 25.19
CA GLN A 310 31.72 43.93 25.14
C GLN A 310 32.74 44.66 26.03
N LYS A 311 32.93 44.21 27.28
CA LYS A 311 33.95 44.75 28.21
C LYS A 311 35.38 44.56 27.66
N LYS A 312 35.66 43.43 26.99
CA LYS A 312 36.96 43.20 26.35
C LYS A 312 37.17 44.12 25.16
N ALA A 313 36.15 44.31 24.30
CA ALA A 313 36.19 45.21 23.17
C ALA A 313 36.52 46.67 23.61
N ILE A 314 35.82 47.18 24.63
CA ILE A 314 36.05 48.49 25.19
C ILE A 314 37.50 48.62 25.71
N ARG A 315 38.01 47.62 26.45
CA ARG A 315 39.38 47.63 27.00
C ARG A 315 40.45 47.60 25.89
N SER A 316 40.08 47.06 24.73
CA SER A 316 40.96 46.97 23.55
C SER A 316 40.79 48.12 22.59
N GLY A 317 39.95 49.14 22.92
CA GLY A 317 39.71 50.32 22.06
C GLY A 317 38.80 50.08 20.88
N TYR A 318 38.03 49.00 20.86
CA TYR A 318 37.05 48.66 19.83
C TYR A 318 35.62 49.10 20.24
N ASP A 319 34.75 49.25 19.25
CA ASP A 319 33.34 49.58 19.47
C ASP A 319 32.63 48.49 20.23
N MET A 320 31.69 48.88 21.11
CA MET A 320 30.85 47.96 21.92
C MET A 320 29.96 47.05 21.06
N ASP A 321 29.66 47.45 19.84
CA ASP A 321 28.80 46.69 18.92
C ASP A 321 29.55 45.57 18.20
N ILE A 322 30.88 45.48 18.33
CA ILE A 322 31.65 44.37 17.81
C ILE A 322 31.54 43.15 18.74
N ILE A 323 30.52 42.36 18.50
CA ILE A 323 30.28 41.08 19.19
C ILE A 323 30.60 39.95 18.21
N PRO A 324 31.24 38.86 18.67
CA PRO A 324 31.37 37.67 17.84
C PRO A 324 30.01 37.27 17.23
N SER A 325 29.97 37.11 15.91
CA SER A 325 28.72 36.79 15.15
C SER A 325 27.98 35.58 15.74
N ASP A 326 28.74 34.58 16.14
CA ASP A 326 28.23 33.35 16.74
C ASP A 326 27.46 33.61 18.06
N LEU A 327 27.97 34.51 18.92
CA LEU A 327 27.31 34.81 20.16
C LEU A 327 26.01 35.60 19.96
N ALA A 328 25.96 36.47 18.97
CA ALA A 328 24.75 37.21 18.62
C ALA A 328 23.69 36.25 18.03
N THR A 329 24.09 35.36 17.14
CA THR A 329 23.21 34.33 16.50
C THR A 329 22.64 33.39 17.54
N TYR A 330 23.48 32.76 18.39
CA TYR A 330 23.02 31.84 19.44
C TYR A 330 22.11 32.51 20.48
N GLY A 331 22.37 33.78 20.80
CA GLY A 331 21.49 34.55 21.66
C GLY A 331 20.11 34.80 21.06
N GLY A 332 20.06 35.10 19.79
CA GLY A 332 18.81 35.24 19.01
C GLY A 332 18.03 33.93 18.93
N GLU A 333 18.68 32.85 18.54
CA GLU A 333 18.10 31.51 18.44
C GLU A 333 17.54 31.02 19.79
N ALA A 334 18.28 31.21 20.89
CA ALA A 334 17.80 30.81 22.22
C ALA A 334 16.56 31.59 22.65
N LYS A 335 16.46 32.90 22.29
CA LYS A 335 15.27 33.72 22.57
C LYS A 335 14.08 33.30 21.70
N ASN A 336 14.30 32.98 20.43
CA ASN A 336 13.26 32.46 19.54
C ASN A 336 12.75 31.13 20.07
N LEU A 337 13.64 30.18 20.42
CA LEU A 337 13.26 28.90 21.00
C LEU A 337 12.45 29.07 22.30
N LEU A 338 12.81 30.03 23.18
CA LEU A 338 12.02 30.30 24.36
C LEU A 338 10.63 30.80 24.01
N ARG A 339 10.50 31.65 22.99
CA ARG A 339 9.22 32.15 22.51
C ARG A 339 8.35 31.03 21.95
N ASP A 340 8.93 30.15 21.15
CA ASP A 340 8.22 29.01 20.56
C ASP A 340 7.69 28.07 21.65
N LEU A 341 8.49 27.79 22.67
CA LEU A 341 8.05 26.98 23.82
C LEU A 341 6.96 27.65 24.65
N GLN A 342 6.92 28.98 24.72
CA GLN A 342 5.94 29.70 25.52
C GLN A 342 4.66 30.06 24.80
N SER A 343 4.71 30.25 23.47
CA SER A 343 3.60 30.77 22.66
C SER A 343 3.04 29.79 21.64
N ARG A 344 3.75 28.71 21.31
CA ARG A 344 3.33 27.65 20.40
C ARG A 344 3.19 26.34 21.17
N ASN A 345 2.44 25.40 20.64
CA ASN A 345 2.31 24.06 21.22
C ASN A 345 3.59 23.22 21.03
N GLU A 346 4.78 23.83 21.26
CA GLU A 346 6.07 23.19 21.13
C GLU A 346 6.55 22.66 22.49
N ARG A 347 7.12 21.47 22.49
CA ARG A 347 7.81 20.84 23.64
C ARG A 347 9.26 20.56 23.27
N MET A 348 10.06 20.23 24.25
CA MET A 348 11.45 19.80 24.05
C MET A 348 11.58 18.29 24.21
N PHE A 349 12.33 17.71 23.29
CA PHE A 349 12.69 16.31 23.29
C PHE A 349 14.19 16.14 23.24
N LEU A 350 14.69 15.08 23.87
CA LEU A 350 16.05 14.56 23.69
C LEU A 350 15.98 13.43 22.68
N LEU A 351 16.71 13.56 21.58
CA LEU A 351 16.71 12.59 20.49
C LEU A 351 18.09 11.95 20.35
N THR A 352 18.11 10.60 20.24
CA THR A 352 19.27 9.81 19.82
C THR A 352 18.86 9.06 18.56
N LEU A 353 19.56 9.25 17.43
CA LEU A 353 19.34 8.48 16.21
C LEU A 353 20.50 7.53 16.00
N LEU A 354 20.21 6.25 15.92
CA LEU A 354 21.16 5.14 15.69
C LEU A 354 20.85 4.46 14.35
N VAL A 355 21.89 4.08 13.65
CA VAL A 355 21.82 3.30 12.42
C VAL A 355 22.64 2.04 12.62
N LEU A 356 22.01 0.89 12.46
CA LEU A 356 22.61 -0.44 12.51
C LEU A 356 22.73 -1.01 11.11
N ASN A 357 23.94 -1.35 10.68
CA ASN A 357 24.24 -2.11 9.47
C ASN A 357 24.75 -3.50 9.85
N VAL A 358 24.32 -4.52 9.10
CA VAL A 358 24.76 -5.91 9.25
C VAL A 358 25.08 -6.49 7.88
N ALA A 359 26.25 -7.15 7.74
CA ALA A 359 26.71 -7.68 6.46
C ALA A 359 27.48 -9.01 6.63
N ASP A 360 27.63 -9.75 5.53
CA ASP A 360 28.34 -11.05 5.51
C ASP A 360 29.85 -10.92 5.67
N THR A 361 30.41 -9.81 5.19
CA THR A 361 31.85 -9.54 5.23
C THR A 361 32.13 -8.16 5.79
N LYS A 362 33.34 -7.98 6.32
CA LYS A 362 33.80 -6.67 6.82
C LYS A 362 33.79 -5.60 5.72
N GLN A 363 34.20 -5.97 4.52
CA GLN A 363 34.28 -5.03 3.39
C GLN A 363 32.87 -4.55 2.98
N LYS A 364 31.91 -5.47 2.94
CA LYS A 364 30.51 -5.11 2.66
C LYS A 364 29.95 -4.21 3.76
N LEU A 365 30.22 -4.54 5.03
CA LEU A 365 29.83 -3.70 6.17
C LEU A 365 30.41 -2.28 6.07
N ASP A 366 31.68 -2.15 5.70
CA ASP A 366 32.32 -0.84 5.55
C ASP A 366 31.68 -0.04 4.40
N ASN A 367 31.31 -0.70 3.29
CA ASN A 367 30.59 -0.07 2.19
C ASN A 367 29.18 0.38 2.60
N ASP A 368 28.45 -0.47 3.32
CA ASP A 368 27.08 -0.16 3.79
C ASP A 368 27.07 1.02 4.76
N VAL A 369 28.03 1.06 5.69
CA VAL A 369 28.19 2.20 6.62
C VAL A 369 28.59 3.48 5.86
N PHE A 370 29.42 3.36 4.84
CA PHE A 370 29.80 4.50 4.00
C PHE A 370 28.59 5.04 3.21
N GLN A 371 27.77 4.17 2.63
CA GLN A 371 26.52 4.57 1.96
C GLN A 371 25.57 5.29 2.94
N ALA A 372 25.35 4.73 4.14
CA ALA A 372 24.54 5.36 5.16
C ALA A 372 25.08 6.73 5.58
N ALA A 373 26.42 6.87 5.71
CA ALA A 373 27.07 8.14 5.99
C ALA A 373 26.89 9.17 4.86
N SER A 374 26.92 8.72 3.60
CA SER A 374 26.69 9.57 2.43
C SER A 374 25.25 10.10 2.38
N ILE A 375 24.26 9.27 2.76
CA ILE A 375 22.86 9.72 2.91
C ILE A 375 22.77 10.81 3.99
N ALA A 376 23.37 10.61 5.16
CA ALA A 376 23.35 11.62 6.22
C ALA A 376 24.01 12.94 5.76
N GLN A 377 25.12 12.86 5.01
CA GLN A 377 25.84 14.02 4.49
C GLN A 377 25.01 14.85 3.49
N LYS A 378 24.18 14.20 2.69
CA LYS A 378 23.21 14.87 1.79
C LYS A 378 22.31 15.87 2.55
N TYR A 379 22.03 15.61 3.81
CA TYR A 379 21.20 16.44 4.70
C TYR A 379 22.03 17.26 5.70
N ASN A 380 23.30 17.53 5.44
CA ASN A 380 24.22 18.24 6.33
C ASN A 380 24.29 17.63 7.74
N CYS A 381 24.14 16.34 7.83
CA CYS A 381 24.29 15.57 9.05
C CYS A 381 25.53 14.66 8.91
N MET A 382 26.06 14.23 10.06
CA MET A 382 27.22 13.35 10.09
C MET A 382 26.87 12.05 10.80
N LEU A 383 27.08 10.91 10.12
CA LEU A 383 26.90 9.59 10.71
C LEU A 383 28.27 9.05 11.15
N THR A 384 28.41 8.82 12.45
CA THR A 384 29.69 8.38 13.06
C THR A 384 29.52 7.06 13.76
N ARG A 385 30.40 6.08 13.52
CA ARG A 385 30.39 4.80 14.25
C ARG A 385 30.59 5.03 15.73
N LEU A 386 29.91 4.23 16.55
CA LEU A 386 30.12 4.19 17.99
C LEU A 386 31.47 3.52 18.29
N ASP A 387 32.41 4.26 18.86
CA ASP A 387 33.69 3.71 19.26
C ASP A 387 33.59 3.08 20.66
N TYR A 388 34.01 1.83 20.80
CA TYR A 388 34.03 1.03 22.04
C TYR A 388 32.66 0.88 22.74
N ARG A 389 31.55 1.16 22.07
CA ARG A 389 30.16 1.04 22.54
C ARG A 389 29.25 0.29 21.59
N GLN A 390 29.80 -0.63 20.83
CA GLN A 390 29.05 -1.38 19.83
C GLN A 390 28.00 -2.31 20.47
N GLU A 391 28.28 -2.89 21.64
CA GLU A 391 27.31 -3.70 22.39
C GLU A 391 26.11 -2.85 22.82
N GLN A 392 26.37 -1.70 23.48
CA GLN A 392 25.33 -0.79 23.91
C GLN A 392 24.54 -0.25 22.69
N GLY A 393 25.23 0.02 21.59
CA GLY A 393 24.64 0.44 20.33
C GLY A 393 23.68 -0.60 19.77
N LEU A 394 24.12 -1.86 19.66
CA LEU A 394 23.30 -2.97 19.19
C LEU A 394 22.05 -3.14 20.08
N MET A 395 22.23 -3.17 21.40
CA MET A 395 21.13 -3.37 22.34
C MET A 395 20.16 -2.18 22.39
N SER A 396 20.61 -0.98 22.02
CA SER A 396 19.72 0.17 21.79
C SER A 396 19.05 0.18 20.42
N SER A 397 19.54 -0.62 19.47
CA SER A 397 19.00 -0.70 18.12
C SER A 397 17.89 -1.76 17.96
N ILE A 398 17.58 -2.52 19.01
CA ILE A 398 16.47 -3.47 19.02
C ILE A 398 15.21 -2.83 19.61
N PRO A 399 13.98 -3.16 19.12
CA PRO A 399 12.74 -2.49 19.51
C PRO A 399 12.22 -2.91 20.89
N LEU A 400 13.05 -2.70 21.90
CA LEU A 400 12.70 -2.94 23.31
C LEU A 400 12.34 -1.67 24.10
N GLY A 401 12.69 -0.48 23.57
CA GLY A 401 12.49 0.79 24.25
C GLY A 401 13.60 1.10 25.27
N GLU A 402 14.79 0.56 25.06
CA GLU A 402 15.97 0.77 25.91
C GLU A 402 17.02 1.62 25.18
N ASN A 403 17.44 2.74 25.73
CA ASN A 403 18.54 3.55 25.21
C ASN A 403 19.73 3.52 26.16
N LEU A 404 20.78 2.81 25.76
CA LEU A 404 22.05 2.73 26.50
C LEU A 404 23.08 3.75 26.00
N ILE A 405 22.72 4.55 24.97
CA ILE A 405 23.60 5.56 24.38
C ILE A 405 23.17 6.95 24.85
N GLN A 406 24.05 7.66 25.56
CA GLN A 406 23.78 8.99 26.09
C GLN A 406 24.21 10.13 25.16
N ILE A 407 24.19 9.90 23.85
CA ILE A 407 24.44 10.93 22.83
C ILE A 407 23.09 11.49 22.41
N GLN A 408 22.70 12.62 22.95
CA GLN A 408 21.37 13.19 22.80
C GLN A 408 21.44 14.60 22.22
N ARG A 409 20.50 14.90 21.27
CA ARG A 409 20.26 16.23 20.74
C ARG A 409 18.92 16.75 21.23
N GLY A 410 18.91 17.98 21.79
CA GLY A 410 17.66 18.65 22.12
C GLY A 410 17.00 19.20 20.86
N LEU A 411 15.74 18.85 20.64
CA LEU A 411 14.90 19.28 19.50
C LEU A 411 13.53 19.71 20.01
N THR A 412 12.87 20.60 19.25
CA THR A 412 11.47 20.96 19.48
C THR A 412 10.54 19.89 18.93
N THR A 413 9.24 20.00 19.17
CA THR A 413 8.21 19.10 18.61
C THR A 413 8.31 19.05 17.09
N SER A 414 8.26 20.20 16.42
CA SER A 414 8.31 20.28 14.96
C SER A 414 9.63 19.74 14.42
N SER A 415 10.76 20.03 15.05
CA SER A 415 12.06 19.50 14.65
C SER A 415 12.18 17.98 14.88
N THR A 416 11.45 17.42 15.84
CA THR A 416 11.38 15.97 16.07
C THR A 416 10.44 15.30 15.06
N ALA A 417 9.30 15.90 14.78
CA ALA A 417 8.31 15.39 13.84
C ALA A 417 8.78 15.41 12.38
N ILE A 418 9.81 16.21 12.05
CA ILE A 418 10.40 16.23 10.71
C ILE A 418 11.01 14.86 10.32
N PHE A 419 11.37 14.03 11.28
CA PHE A 419 11.74 12.66 11.04
C PHE A 419 10.49 11.81 10.77
N VAL A 420 9.83 12.14 9.65
CA VAL A 420 8.60 11.47 9.23
C VAL A 420 8.88 10.00 8.93
N PRO A 421 8.22 9.05 9.62
CA PRO A 421 8.51 7.63 9.45
C PRO A 421 7.83 7.01 8.25
N PHE A 422 7.10 7.80 7.47
CA PHE A 422 6.36 7.32 6.32
C PHE A 422 7.16 7.54 5.04
N THR A 423 7.22 6.52 4.21
CA THR A 423 8.01 6.51 2.99
C THR A 423 7.13 6.26 1.78
N VAL A 424 7.09 5.03 1.32
CA VAL A 424 6.32 4.56 0.17
C VAL A 424 5.50 3.37 0.61
N GLN A 425 4.23 3.39 0.34
CA GLN A 425 3.36 2.26 0.57
C GLN A 425 3.77 1.08 -0.31
N GLU A 426 3.69 -0.12 0.25
CA GLU A 426 3.89 -1.37 -0.47
C GLU A 426 2.57 -2.13 -0.53
N LEU A 427 2.36 -2.84 -1.61
CA LEU A 427 1.18 -3.64 -1.81
C LEU A 427 1.60 -5.07 -2.18
N PHE A 428 1.85 -5.86 -1.17
CA PHE A 428 2.25 -7.25 -1.30
C PHE A 428 1.36 -8.13 -0.44
N GLN A 429 0.41 -8.80 -1.08
CA GLN A 429 -0.53 -9.70 -0.43
C GLN A 429 -0.24 -11.14 -0.86
N SER A 430 -0.55 -12.09 0.01
CA SER A 430 -0.43 -13.52 -0.24
C SER A 430 -1.80 -14.15 -0.55
N GLY A 431 -1.79 -15.39 -1.06
CA GLY A 431 -2.99 -16.15 -1.40
C GLY A 431 -3.39 -15.95 -2.85
N GLU A 432 -4.64 -15.57 -3.12
CA GLU A 432 -5.17 -15.33 -4.46
C GLU A 432 -4.83 -13.93 -5.01
N ALA A 433 -3.73 -13.35 -4.55
CA ALA A 433 -3.27 -12.04 -5.01
C ALA A 433 -2.72 -12.12 -6.43
N LEU A 434 -3.12 -11.18 -7.27
CA LEU A 434 -2.71 -11.08 -8.67
C LEU A 434 -1.54 -10.09 -8.80
N TYR A 435 -0.66 -10.33 -9.76
CA TYR A 435 0.46 -9.45 -10.08
C TYR A 435 0.03 -8.27 -10.96
N TYR A 436 0.45 -7.06 -10.60
CA TYR A 436 0.11 -5.82 -11.30
C TYR A 436 1.31 -4.98 -11.76
N GLY A 437 2.53 -5.48 -11.59
CA GLY A 437 3.76 -4.80 -11.97
C GLY A 437 4.72 -4.63 -10.79
N LEU A 438 5.73 -3.80 -10.98
CA LEU A 438 6.66 -3.36 -9.93
C LEU A 438 6.28 -1.94 -9.50
N ASN A 439 6.40 -1.66 -8.22
CA ASN A 439 6.27 -0.30 -7.68
C ASN A 439 7.40 0.57 -8.25
N ALA A 440 7.05 1.63 -8.97
CA ALA A 440 8.04 2.49 -9.63
C ALA A 440 9.01 3.22 -8.67
N LEU A 441 8.68 3.28 -7.38
CA LEU A 441 9.50 3.93 -6.35
C LEU A 441 10.43 2.95 -5.64
N SER A 442 9.88 1.83 -5.16
CA SER A 442 10.65 0.84 -4.39
C SER A 442 11.17 -0.31 -5.24
N ASN A 443 10.66 -0.45 -6.46
CA ASN A 443 10.93 -1.56 -7.35
C ASN A 443 10.50 -2.94 -6.80
N ASN A 444 9.63 -2.96 -5.79
CA ASN A 444 9.03 -4.18 -5.24
C ASN A 444 7.80 -4.60 -6.06
N MET A 445 7.51 -5.91 -6.04
CA MET A 445 6.33 -6.44 -6.73
C MET A 445 5.04 -5.94 -6.12
N ILE A 446 4.07 -5.58 -6.97
CA ILE A 446 2.71 -5.25 -6.58
C ILE A 446 1.86 -6.51 -6.77
N LEU A 447 1.44 -7.08 -5.64
CA LEU A 447 0.55 -8.24 -5.57
C LEU A 447 -0.66 -7.88 -4.72
N CYS A 448 -1.85 -7.93 -5.30
CA CYS A 448 -3.07 -7.63 -4.55
C CYS A 448 -4.26 -8.49 -4.97
N ASP A 449 -5.15 -8.73 -4.00
CA ASP A 449 -6.39 -9.46 -4.16
C ASP A 449 -7.58 -8.51 -4.05
N ARG A 450 -8.24 -8.24 -5.18
CA ARG A 450 -9.39 -7.35 -5.24
C ARG A 450 -10.57 -7.81 -4.38
N LYS A 451 -10.68 -9.10 -4.08
CA LYS A 451 -11.73 -9.65 -3.19
C LYS A 451 -11.64 -9.10 -1.76
N ARG A 452 -10.47 -8.59 -1.35
CA ARG A 452 -10.26 -7.98 -0.02
C ARG A 452 -10.74 -6.52 0.05
N LEU A 453 -11.04 -5.90 -1.07
CA LEU A 453 -11.58 -4.54 -1.13
C LEU A 453 -13.04 -4.52 -0.70
N LYS A 454 -13.49 -3.37 -0.19
CA LYS A 454 -14.92 -3.15 0.11
C LYS A 454 -15.76 -3.18 -1.16
N ASN A 455 -15.23 -2.61 -2.25
CA ASN A 455 -15.80 -2.63 -3.59
C ASN A 455 -14.77 -3.21 -4.56
N PRO A 456 -14.85 -4.51 -4.90
CA PRO A 456 -13.89 -5.16 -5.77
C PRO A 456 -13.99 -4.72 -7.23
N ASN A 457 -14.99 -3.91 -7.58
CA ASN A 457 -15.19 -3.37 -8.91
C ASN A 457 -13.98 -2.57 -9.36
N GLY A 458 -13.67 -2.59 -10.64
CA GLY A 458 -12.48 -1.95 -11.15
C GLY A 458 -12.62 -1.25 -12.48
N LEU A 459 -11.69 -0.34 -12.74
CA LEU A 459 -11.54 0.38 -13.99
C LEU A 459 -10.10 0.26 -14.51
N ILE A 460 -9.95 0.03 -15.80
CA ILE A 460 -8.68 0.12 -16.53
C ILE A 460 -8.78 1.30 -17.49
N LEU A 461 -8.04 2.36 -17.22
CA LEU A 461 -8.10 3.63 -17.93
C LEU A 461 -6.79 3.91 -18.68
N GLY A 462 -6.87 4.43 -19.89
CA GLY A 462 -5.67 4.84 -20.60
C GLY A 462 -5.92 5.17 -22.07
N THR A 463 -5.03 5.93 -22.66
CA THR A 463 -5.07 6.28 -24.10
C THR A 463 -4.83 5.05 -25.00
N PRO A 464 -5.19 5.12 -26.29
CA PRO A 464 -4.79 4.09 -27.25
C PRO A 464 -3.28 3.85 -27.23
N GLY A 465 -2.86 2.58 -27.27
CA GLY A 465 -1.44 2.20 -27.23
C GLY A 465 -0.77 2.25 -25.86
N SER A 466 -1.45 2.65 -24.78
CA SER A 466 -0.89 2.66 -23.42
C SER A 466 -0.77 1.27 -22.78
N GLY A 467 -1.34 0.22 -23.38
CA GLY A 467 -1.28 -1.17 -22.89
C GLY A 467 -2.52 -1.65 -22.14
N LYS A 468 -3.69 -0.99 -22.27
CA LYS A 468 -4.94 -1.40 -21.58
C LYS A 468 -5.33 -2.84 -21.81
N SER A 469 -5.50 -3.24 -23.09
CA SER A 469 -5.91 -4.61 -23.45
C SER A 469 -4.88 -5.64 -22.99
N PHE A 470 -3.59 -5.31 -23.04
CA PHE A 470 -2.52 -6.16 -22.52
C PHE A 470 -2.63 -6.34 -21.00
N SER A 471 -2.82 -5.26 -20.24
CA SER A 471 -2.99 -5.31 -18.80
C SER A 471 -4.24 -6.10 -18.37
N ALA A 472 -5.35 -5.93 -19.10
CA ALA A 472 -6.56 -6.73 -18.88
C ALA A 472 -6.32 -8.22 -19.14
N LYS A 473 -5.70 -8.57 -20.27
CA LYS A 473 -5.36 -9.96 -20.62
C LYS A 473 -4.40 -10.58 -19.59
N ARG A 474 -3.43 -9.83 -19.07
CA ARG A 474 -2.54 -10.29 -18.02
C ARG A 474 -3.32 -10.57 -16.73
N GLU A 475 -4.23 -9.67 -16.30
CA GLU A 475 -5.07 -9.91 -15.13
C GLU A 475 -5.96 -11.14 -15.32
N ILE A 476 -6.58 -11.30 -16.50
CA ILE A 476 -7.39 -12.47 -16.87
C ILE A 476 -6.57 -13.76 -16.76
N THR A 477 -5.37 -13.78 -17.35
CA THR A 477 -4.47 -14.93 -17.31
C THR A 477 -4.12 -15.29 -15.87
N ASN A 478 -3.72 -14.29 -15.09
CA ASN A 478 -3.32 -14.49 -13.71
C ASN A 478 -4.49 -14.99 -12.84
N ALA A 479 -5.66 -14.41 -12.99
CA ALA A 479 -6.88 -14.86 -12.31
C ALA A 479 -7.25 -16.30 -12.70
N PHE A 480 -7.14 -16.65 -13.99
CA PHE A 480 -7.41 -18.00 -14.48
C PHE A 480 -6.44 -19.03 -13.88
N LEU A 481 -5.16 -18.71 -13.75
CA LEU A 481 -4.14 -19.63 -13.24
C LEU A 481 -4.16 -19.82 -11.72
N ILE A 482 -4.52 -18.78 -10.97
CA ILE A 482 -4.40 -18.76 -9.50
C ILE A 482 -5.73 -19.03 -8.80
N THR A 483 -6.86 -18.51 -9.34
CA THR A 483 -8.17 -18.58 -8.67
C THR A 483 -9.06 -19.66 -9.30
N ALA A 484 -10.18 -19.95 -8.65
CA ALA A 484 -11.26 -20.79 -9.22
C ALA A 484 -12.41 -19.95 -9.81
N ASP A 485 -12.24 -18.63 -9.94
CA ASP A 485 -13.26 -17.70 -10.40
C ASP A 485 -13.68 -17.98 -11.84
N ASP A 486 -14.96 -17.76 -12.17
CA ASP A 486 -15.39 -17.69 -13.56
C ASP A 486 -14.98 -16.36 -14.17
N ILE A 487 -14.63 -16.37 -15.44
CA ILE A 487 -14.15 -15.19 -16.18
C ILE A 487 -14.99 -15.02 -17.42
N ILE A 488 -15.64 -13.87 -17.54
CA ILE A 488 -16.46 -13.52 -18.69
C ILE A 488 -15.93 -12.23 -19.30
N ILE A 489 -15.80 -12.21 -20.61
CA ILE A 489 -15.24 -11.09 -21.38
C ILE A 489 -16.30 -10.62 -22.38
N CYS A 490 -16.59 -9.34 -22.42
CA CYS A 490 -17.32 -8.67 -23.49
C CYS A 490 -16.30 -7.98 -24.39
N ASP A 491 -16.16 -8.50 -25.62
CA ASP A 491 -15.12 -8.12 -26.58
C ASP A 491 -15.72 -7.50 -27.85
N PRO A 492 -15.88 -6.18 -27.92
CA PRO A 492 -16.40 -5.49 -29.10
C PRO A 492 -15.38 -5.31 -30.22
N GLU A 493 -14.11 -5.63 -30.01
CA GLU A 493 -13.04 -5.45 -31.01
C GLU A 493 -12.36 -6.76 -31.45
N ALA A 494 -12.78 -7.91 -30.89
CA ALA A 494 -12.20 -9.25 -31.13
C ALA A 494 -10.70 -9.36 -30.86
N GLU A 495 -10.26 -8.77 -29.73
CA GLU A 495 -8.86 -8.78 -29.33
C GLU A 495 -8.49 -9.97 -28.43
N TYR A 496 -9.47 -10.62 -27.78
CA TYR A 496 -9.22 -11.63 -26.74
C TYR A 496 -9.18 -13.07 -27.26
N TYR A 497 -9.55 -13.32 -28.52
CA TYR A 497 -9.62 -14.68 -29.12
C TYR A 497 -8.34 -15.51 -28.86
N PRO A 498 -7.10 -15.02 -29.14
CA PRO A 498 -5.90 -15.85 -28.97
C PRO A 498 -5.68 -16.31 -27.53
N LEU A 499 -5.97 -15.42 -26.57
CA LEU A 499 -5.85 -15.72 -25.14
C LEU A 499 -6.87 -16.77 -24.70
N VAL A 500 -8.13 -16.58 -25.12
CA VAL A 500 -9.23 -17.48 -24.74
C VAL A 500 -9.01 -18.88 -25.33
N GLU A 501 -8.56 -18.98 -26.58
CA GLU A 501 -8.21 -20.24 -27.22
C GLU A 501 -7.06 -20.95 -26.50
N ARG A 502 -5.99 -20.21 -26.15
CA ARG A 502 -4.81 -20.76 -25.42
C ARG A 502 -5.19 -21.30 -24.05
N LEU A 503 -6.13 -20.66 -23.39
CA LEU A 503 -6.66 -21.09 -22.09
C LEU A 503 -7.85 -22.08 -22.22
N LYS A 504 -8.10 -22.61 -23.41
CA LYS A 504 -9.21 -23.56 -23.70
C LYS A 504 -10.58 -23.01 -23.24
N GLY A 505 -10.74 -21.69 -23.28
CA GLY A 505 -12.00 -21.01 -23.01
C GLY A 505 -12.94 -21.13 -24.20
N GLN A 506 -14.13 -20.56 -24.05
CA GLN A 506 -15.16 -20.57 -25.10
C GLN A 506 -15.32 -19.17 -25.68
N VAL A 507 -15.24 -19.06 -26.99
CA VAL A 507 -15.59 -17.85 -27.74
C VAL A 507 -16.97 -18.00 -28.35
N ILE A 508 -17.87 -17.10 -27.98
CA ILE A 508 -19.25 -17.04 -28.52
C ILE A 508 -19.31 -15.85 -29.47
N LYS A 509 -19.41 -16.14 -30.75
CA LYS A 509 -19.43 -15.11 -31.77
C LYS A 509 -20.88 -14.68 -32.07
N VAL A 510 -21.20 -13.46 -31.67
CA VAL A 510 -22.50 -12.84 -31.88
C VAL A 510 -22.43 -11.96 -33.13
N SER A 511 -22.96 -12.42 -34.25
CA SER A 511 -22.96 -11.68 -35.51
C SER A 511 -24.20 -11.99 -36.32
N GLN A 512 -24.55 -11.16 -37.30
CA GLN A 512 -25.72 -11.37 -38.14
C GLN A 512 -25.70 -12.70 -38.95
N ASN A 513 -24.51 -13.21 -39.19
CA ASN A 513 -24.30 -14.46 -39.93
C ASN A 513 -23.97 -15.65 -38.99
N SER A 514 -24.01 -15.45 -37.70
CA SER A 514 -23.73 -16.50 -36.72
C SER A 514 -24.91 -17.45 -36.57
N THR A 515 -24.61 -18.73 -36.33
CA THR A 515 -25.58 -19.73 -35.87
C THR A 515 -25.65 -19.82 -34.34
N GLN A 516 -24.90 -18.99 -33.65
CA GLN A 516 -24.87 -18.90 -32.19
C GLN A 516 -25.81 -17.77 -31.75
N TYR A 517 -26.78 -18.10 -30.93
CA TYR A 517 -27.83 -17.17 -30.51
C TYR A 517 -27.86 -17.05 -28.99
N ILE A 518 -28.14 -15.84 -28.53
CA ILE A 518 -28.37 -15.51 -27.14
C ILE A 518 -29.73 -14.83 -27.05
N ASN A 519 -30.59 -15.38 -26.23
CA ASN A 519 -31.93 -14.86 -26.02
C ASN A 519 -31.92 -13.73 -24.99
N PRO A 520 -32.26 -12.49 -25.34
CA PRO A 520 -32.35 -11.40 -24.36
C PRO A 520 -33.46 -11.60 -23.29
N MET A 521 -34.38 -12.56 -23.57
CA MET A 521 -35.46 -12.89 -22.67
C MET A 521 -35.10 -14.00 -21.67
N ASP A 522 -33.87 -14.54 -21.66
CA ASP A 522 -33.47 -15.56 -20.72
C ASP A 522 -33.48 -15.00 -19.29
N ILE A 523 -34.06 -15.75 -18.35
CA ILE A 523 -34.16 -15.37 -16.93
C ILE A 523 -33.74 -16.52 -16.02
N ASN A 524 -33.03 -16.21 -14.98
CA ASN A 524 -32.70 -17.14 -13.92
C ASN A 524 -33.69 -16.93 -12.74
N LEU A 525 -34.29 -18.01 -12.25
CA LEU A 525 -35.24 -17.97 -11.14
C LEU A 525 -34.54 -18.16 -9.76
N ASN A 526 -33.27 -18.50 -9.74
CA ASN A 526 -32.49 -18.72 -8.52
C ASN A 526 -32.03 -17.41 -7.87
N TYR A 527 -32.96 -16.61 -7.37
CA TYR A 527 -32.68 -15.40 -6.63
C TYR A 527 -32.84 -15.60 -5.12
N SER A 528 -32.11 -14.82 -4.33
CA SER A 528 -32.30 -14.80 -2.88
C SER A 528 -33.55 -14.00 -2.49
N GLU A 529 -34.05 -14.26 -1.27
CA GLU A 529 -35.18 -13.56 -0.66
C GLU A 529 -35.03 -12.02 -0.80
N GLY A 530 -36.00 -11.39 -1.48
CA GLY A 530 -36.14 -9.94 -1.57
C GLY A 530 -36.13 -9.33 -2.99
N ASP A 531 -35.53 -10.00 -3.99
CA ASP A 531 -35.56 -9.51 -5.38
C ASP A 531 -36.58 -10.33 -6.21
N THR A 532 -37.37 -9.63 -7.03
CA THR A 532 -38.23 -10.30 -8.02
C THR A 532 -37.47 -10.40 -9.34
N PRO A 533 -37.17 -11.63 -9.83
CA PRO A 533 -36.44 -11.82 -11.09
C PRO A 533 -37.07 -11.08 -12.27
N ILE A 534 -38.40 -10.98 -12.28
CA ILE A 534 -39.16 -10.27 -13.33
C ILE A 534 -38.91 -8.77 -13.29
N ALA A 535 -38.83 -8.14 -12.11
CA ALA A 535 -38.57 -6.70 -12.05
C ALA A 535 -37.22 -6.34 -12.65
N LEU A 536 -36.17 -7.13 -12.35
CA LEU A 536 -34.85 -6.94 -12.91
C LEU A 536 -34.84 -7.17 -14.43
N LYS A 537 -35.58 -8.19 -14.88
CA LYS A 537 -35.73 -8.45 -16.31
C LYS A 537 -36.52 -7.34 -17.00
N SER A 538 -37.53 -6.78 -16.36
CA SER A 538 -38.26 -5.62 -16.85
C SER A 538 -37.34 -4.42 -17.03
N ASP A 539 -36.51 -4.11 -16.03
CA ASP A 539 -35.52 -3.02 -16.11
C ASP A 539 -34.54 -3.23 -17.26
N PHE A 540 -34.09 -4.47 -17.47
CA PHE A 540 -33.25 -4.82 -18.61
C PHE A 540 -33.97 -4.59 -19.93
N ILE A 541 -35.23 -5.08 -20.09
CA ILE A 541 -36.00 -4.92 -21.32
C ILE A 541 -36.36 -3.43 -21.58
N LEU A 542 -36.58 -2.65 -20.56
CA LEU A 542 -36.74 -1.18 -20.69
C LEU A 542 -35.50 -0.56 -21.29
N SER A 543 -34.29 -0.90 -20.76
CA SER A 543 -33.01 -0.43 -21.31
C SER A 543 -32.77 -0.90 -22.73
N PHE A 544 -33.13 -2.14 -23.04
CA PHE A 544 -33.05 -2.71 -24.38
C PHE A 544 -33.96 -1.95 -25.35
N CYS A 545 -35.23 -1.71 -25.02
CA CYS A 545 -36.19 -0.96 -25.84
C CYS A 545 -35.73 0.49 -26.05
N GLU A 546 -35.15 1.14 -25.03
CA GLU A 546 -34.63 2.49 -25.16
C GLU A 546 -33.48 2.58 -26.17
N LEU A 547 -32.55 1.61 -26.16
CA LEU A 547 -31.47 1.54 -27.16
C LEU A 547 -31.98 1.35 -28.59
N ILE A 548 -33.09 0.62 -28.73
CA ILE A 548 -33.69 0.32 -30.05
C ILE A 548 -34.50 1.49 -30.59
N MET A 549 -35.32 2.09 -29.71
CA MET A 549 -36.25 3.14 -30.15
C MET A 549 -35.53 4.46 -30.45
N GLY A 550 -34.43 4.71 -29.73
CA GLY A 550 -33.66 5.93 -29.88
C GLY A 550 -34.45 7.18 -29.50
N GLY A 551 -33.81 8.20 -28.99
CA GLY A 551 -34.44 9.49 -28.72
C GLY A 551 -33.64 10.29 -27.71
N LYS A 552 -33.67 11.64 -27.82
CA LYS A 552 -32.97 12.51 -26.90
C LYS A 552 -33.51 12.48 -25.45
N ASN A 553 -34.77 12.01 -25.28
CA ASN A 553 -35.50 12.07 -24.00
C ASN A 553 -35.79 10.67 -23.41
N GLY A 554 -35.24 9.60 -23.97
CA GLY A 554 -35.52 8.23 -23.51
C GLY A 554 -36.97 7.77 -23.73
N LEU A 555 -37.36 6.70 -23.03
CA LEU A 555 -38.73 6.18 -23.05
C LEU A 555 -39.68 7.05 -22.21
N GLU A 556 -40.83 7.35 -22.72
CA GLU A 556 -41.89 8.04 -21.98
C GLU A 556 -42.53 7.14 -20.93
N ALA A 557 -43.12 7.74 -19.89
CA ALA A 557 -43.71 6.98 -18.79
C ALA A 557 -44.80 5.98 -19.25
N VAL A 558 -45.57 6.32 -20.27
CA VAL A 558 -46.58 5.44 -20.86
C VAL A 558 -45.90 4.24 -21.51
N GLU A 559 -44.85 4.47 -22.30
CA GLU A 559 -44.10 3.42 -22.98
C GLU A 559 -43.46 2.45 -21.99
N LYS A 560 -42.84 2.96 -20.89
CA LYS A 560 -42.31 2.12 -19.82
C LYS A 560 -43.39 1.21 -19.22
N THR A 561 -44.57 1.76 -18.97
CA THR A 561 -45.71 0.97 -18.43
C THR A 561 -46.19 -0.11 -19.39
N LEU A 562 -46.24 0.19 -20.67
CA LEU A 562 -46.69 -0.75 -21.70
C LEU A 562 -45.69 -1.90 -21.88
N ILE A 563 -44.39 -1.60 -21.86
CA ILE A 563 -43.32 -2.61 -21.91
C ILE A 563 -43.36 -3.50 -20.69
N ASP A 564 -43.39 -2.92 -19.48
CA ASP A 564 -43.45 -3.67 -18.21
C ASP A 564 -44.64 -4.61 -18.13
N ARG A 565 -45.83 -4.11 -18.51
CA ARG A 565 -47.06 -4.93 -18.61
C ARG A 565 -46.87 -6.12 -19.58
N ALA A 566 -46.25 -5.93 -20.72
CA ALA A 566 -45.97 -6.99 -21.67
C ALA A 566 -44.96 -8.00 -21.14
N VAL A 567 -43.91 -7.53 -20.48
CA VAL A 567 -42.89 -8.37 -19.83
C VAL A 567 -43.53 -9.30 -18.78
N ILE A 568 -44.33 -8.75 -17.88
CA ILE A 568 -45.06 -9.56 -16.88
C ILE A 568 -45.97 -10.61 -17.56
N SER A 569 -46.61 -10.25 -18.68
CA SER A 569 -47.53 -11.14 -19.38
C SER A 569 -46.83 -12.32 -20.03
N VAL A 570 -45.74 -12.08 -20.76
CA VAL A 570 -44.99 -13.13 -21.50
C VAL A 570 -44.33 -14.17 -20.62
N TYR A 571 -43.94 -13.81 -19.39
CA TYR A 571 -43.33 -14.76 -18.47
C TYR A 571 -44.31 -15.64 -17.68
N ARG A 572 -45.61 -15.41 -17.76
CA ARG A 572 -46.63 -16.20 -17.03
C ARG A 572 -46.54 -17.68 -17.34
N SER A 573 -46.36 -18.03 -18.58
CA SER A 573 -46.26 -19.44 -18.99
C SER A 573 -44.99 -20.10 -18.46
N TYR A 574 -43.88 -19.40 -18.53
CA TYR A 574 -42.62 -19.90 -18.03
C TYR A 574 -42.62 -20.04 -16.49
N LEU A 575 -43.20 -19.10 -15.79
CA LEU A 575 -43.29 -19.15 -14.31
C LEU A 575 -44.22 -20.27 -13.83
N ALA A 576 -45.24 -20.63 -14.62
CA ALA A 576 -46.14 -21.76 -14.30
C ALA A 576 -45.46 -23.12 -14.58
N ASP A 577 -44.63 -23.23 -15.61
CA ASP A 577 -43.88 -24.46 -15.95
C ASP A 577 -42.52 -24.06 -16.50
N PRO A 578 -41.47 -23.94 -15.64
CA PRO A 578 -40.14 -23.38 -16.01
C PRO A 578 -39.33 -24.40 -16.81
N LYS A 579 -39.74 -24.66 -18.05
CA LYS A 579 -39.03 -25.46 -19.05
C LYS A 579 -38.39 -24.58 -20.11
N PRO A 580 -37.26 -25.00 -20.70
CA PRO A 580 -36.61 -24.25 -21.80
C PRO A 580 -37.54 -23.95 -22.96
N GLU A 581 -38.51 -24.83 -23.24
CA GLU A 581 -39.45 -24.66 -24.32
C GLU A 581 -40.47 -23.53 -24.06
N ASN A 582 -40.73 -23.20 -22.79
CA ASN A 582 -41.64 -22.13 -22.33
C ASN A 582 -40.95 -20.79 -22.18
N MET A 583 -39.60 -20.75 -22.32
CA MET A 583 -38.85 -19.51 -22.24
C MET A 583 -39.29 -18.56 -23.36
N PRO A 584 -39.77 -17.35 -23.06
CA PRO A 584 -40.16 -16.40 -24.09
C PRO A 584 -38.96 -15.95 -24.95
N ILE A 585 -39.25 -15.54 -26.15
CA ILE A 585 -38.31 -14.89 -27.05
C ILE A 585 -38.79 -13.48 -27.36
N LEU A 586 -37.94 -12.68 -28.02
CA LEU A 586 -38.27 -11.29 -28.33
C LEU A 586 -39.55 -11.14 -29.16
N GLY A 587 -39.85 -12.14 -30.03
CA GLY A 587 -41.08 -12.24 -30.81
C GLY A 587 -42.32 -12.36 -29.92
N ASP A 588 -42.24 -13.03 -28.79
CA ASP A 588 -43.37 -13.15 -27.86
C ASP A 588 -43.68 -11.79 -27.21
N LEU A 589 -42.63 -11.07 -26.81
CA LEU A 589 -42.75 -9.70 -26.30
C LEU A 589 -43.37 -8.77 -27.37
N TYR A 590 -42.88 -8.81 -28.58
CA TYR A 590 -43.42 -8.03 -29.70
C TYR A 590 -44.91 -8.29 -29.90
N ASN A 591 -45.32 -9.55 -29.92
CA ASN A 591 -46.72 -9.95 -30.11
C ASN A 591 -47.58 -9.45 -28.93
N GLU A 592 -47.08 -9.49 -27.71
CA GLU A 592 -47.81 -9.03 -26.52
C GLU A 592 -47.95 -7.50 -26.49
N ILE A 593 -46.94 -6.77 -26.91
CA ILE A 593 -47.02 -5.32 -27.07
C ILE A 593 -48.01 -4.94 -28.16
N LYS A 594 -48.00 -5.66 -29.31
CA LYS A 594 -48.89 -5.40 -30.45
C LYS A 594 -50.37 -5.59 -30.12
N LYS A 595 -50.71 -6.42 -29.13
CA LYS A 595 -52.11 -6.62 -28.69
C LYS A 595 -52.66 -5.46 -27.90
N GLN A 596 -51.83 -4.58 -27.36
CA GLN A 596 -52.23 -3.44 -26.56
C GLN A 596 -52.86 -2.35 -27.46
N PRO A 597 -53.98 -1.73 -27.04
CA PRO A 597 -54.71 -0.79 -27.90
C PRO A 597 -54.10 0.60 -28.01
N GLU A 598 -53.13 0.97 -27.12
CA GLU A 598 -52.49 2.28 -27.04
C GLU A 598 -51.62 2.57 -28.28
N LYS A 599 -51.64 3.81 -28.76
CA LYS A 599 -50.83 4.23 -29.92
C LYS A 599 -49.32 4.08 -29.71
N GLU A 600 -48.90 4.32 -28.47
CA GLU A 600 -47.53 4.15 -28.04
C GLU A 600 -47.06 2.70 -28.14
N ALA A 601 -47.96 1.73 -27.88
CA ALA A 601 -47.70 0.32 -28.05
C ALA A 601 -47.43 -0.04 -29.52
N GLN A 602 -48.15 0.55 -30.46
CA GLN A 602 -47.92 0.36 -31.90
C GLN A 602 -46.57 0.96 -32.33
N ARG A 603 -46.15 2.09 -31.72
CA ARG A 603 -44.84 2.71 -31.96
C ARG A 603 -43.73 1.80 -31.48
N ILE A 604 -43.83 1.24 -30.26
CA ILE A 604 -42.87 0.28 -29.72
C ILE A 604 -42.78 -0.98 -30.58
N ALA A 605 -43.95 -1.54 -30.94
CA ALA A 605 -44.02 -2.74 -31.81
C ALA A 605 -43.34 -2.48 -33.14
N SER A 606 -43.60 -1.33 -33.82
CA SER A 606 -42.95 -0.96 -35.05
C SER A 606 -41.41 -0.84 -34.92
N ALA A 607 -40.94 -0.33 -33.83
CA ALA A 607 -39.51 -0.26 -33.59
C ALA A 607 -38.88 -1.65 -33.35
N LEU A 608 -39.58 -2.53 -32.64
CA LEU A 608 -39.14 -3.91 -32.39
C LEU A 608 -39.23 -4.79 -33.66
N GLU A 609 -40.07 -4.45 -34.63
CA GLU A 609 -40.30 -5.29 -35.83
C GLU A 609 -39.02 -5.58 -36.59
N LEU A 610 -38.10 -4.63 -36.68
CA LEU A 610 -36.80 -4.79 -37.31
C LEU A 610 -35.96 -5.89 -36.63
N TYR A 611 -36.09 -6.05 -35.31
CA TYR A 611 -35.34 -7.02 -34.52
C TYR A 611 -36.05 -8.37 -34.37
N VAL A 612 -37.31 -8.46 -34.72
CA VAL A 612 -38.11 -9.68 -34.64
C VAL A 612 -38.31 -10.33 -36.01
N ASN A 613 -38.80 -9.57 -37.00
CA ASN A 613 -39.13 -10.03 -38.32
C ASN A 613 -38.22 -9.46 -39.44
N GLY A 614 -37.42 -8.45 -39.09
CA GLY A 614 -36.56 -7.75 -40.04
C GLY A 614 -35.13 -8.34 -40.13
N SER A 615 -34.24 -7.60 -40.75
CA SER A 615 -32.83 -8.00 -40.98
C SER A 615 -31.98 -8.10 -39.74
N LEU A 616 -32.43 -7.61 -38.58
CA LEU A 616 -31.69 -7.62 -37.35
C LEU A 616 -32.23 -8.64 -36.32
N ASN A 617 -32.81 -9.75 -36.79
CA ASN A 617 -33.55 -10.74 -35.99
C ASN A 617 -32.64 -11.71 -35.20
N ILE A 618 -31.34 -11.45 -35.13
CA ILE A 618 -30.35 -12.29 -34.43
C ILE A 618 -30.70 -12.54 -32.97
N PHE A 619 -31.39 -11.59 -32.32
CA PHE A 619 -31.80 -11.69 -30.91
C PHE A 619 -33.19 -12.30 -30.71
N ASN A 620 -33.86 -12.71 -31.80
CA ASN A 620 -35.18 -13.35 -31.73
C ASN A 620 -35.10 -14.88 -31.84
N HIS A 621 -34.13 -15.46 -31.18
CA HIS A 621 -33.90 -16.89 -31.11
C HIS A 621 -33.71 -17.35 -29.66
N ARG A 622 -33.99 -18.60 -29.35
CA ARG A 622 -33.61 -19.22 -28.09
C ARG A 622 -32.12 -19.39 -28.01
N THR A 623 -31.55 -19.25 -26.81
CA THR A 623 -30.13 -19.49 -26.56
C THR A 623 -29.79 -20.94 -26.94
N ASN A 624 -28.84 -21.11 -27.83
CA ASN A 624 -28.33 -22.39 -28.30
C ASN A 624 -26.84 -22.61 -28.03
N VAL A 625 -26.24 -21.73 -27.27
CA VAL A 625 -24.82 -21.79 -26.83
C VAL A 625 -24.75 -22.22 -25.38
N ASP A 626 -23.78 -23.06 -25.06
CA ASP A 626 -23.48 -23.43 -23.70
C ASP A 626 -22.49 -22.43 -23.11
N ILE A 627 -22.92 -21.68 -22.10
CA ILE A 627 -22.10 -20.65 -21.43
C ILE A 627 -21.52 -21.14 -20.09
N HIS A 628 -21.39 -22.46 -19.89
CA HIS A 628 -20.90 -23.04 -18.64
C HIS A 628 -19.40 -23.13 -18.53
N ASN A 629 -18.64 -22.83 -19.60
CA ASN A 629 -17.17 -22.76 -19.49
C ASN A 629 -16.74 -21.73 -18.45
N ARG A 630 -15.64 -22.02 -17.77
CA ARG A 630 -15.05 -21.13 -16.78
C ARG A 630 -14.55 -19.82 -17.38
N LEU A 631 -14.07 -19.85 -18.63
CA LEU A 631 -13.63 -18.69 -19.39
C LEU A 631 -14.47 -18.54 -20.64
N VAL A 632 -15.30 -17.50 -20.68
CA VAL A 632 -16.20 -17.22 -21.81
C VAL A 632 -15.91 -15.82 -22.36
N CYS A 633 -15.75 -15.72 -23.67
CA CYS A 633 -15.60 -14.46 -24.39
C CYS A 633 -16.75 -14.28 -25.37
N PHE A 634 -17.49 -13.20 -25.25
CA PHE A 634 -18.50 -12.78 -26.21
C PHE A 634 -17.86 -11.85 -27.24
N ASP A 635 -17.55 -12.38 -28.42
CA ASP A 635 -17.10 -11.59 -29.57
C ASP A 635 -18.29 -10.95 -30.24
N ILE A 636 -18.40 -9.64 -30.12
CA ILE A 636 -19.51 -8.85 -30.72
C ILE A 636 -19.01 -7.87 -31.80
N LYS A 637 -17.81 -8.05 -32.34
CA LYS A 637 -17.18 -7.14 -33.29
C LYS A 637 -18.01 -6.99 -34.57
N GLU A 638 -18.54 -8.07 -35.07
CA GLU A 638 -19.30 -8.10 -36.33
C GLU A 638 -20.75 -7.58 -36.18
N LEU A 639 -21.17 -7.23 -34.96
CA LEU A 639 -22.39 -6.46 -34.79
C LEU A 639 -22.12 -5.02 -35.26
N GLY A 640 -22.83 -4.54 -36.23
CA GLY A 640 -22.75 -3.15 -36.71
C GLY A 640 -22.92 -2.15 -35.54
N THR A 641 -22.51 -0.92 -35.76
CA THR A 641 -22.45 0.13 -34.72
C THR A 641 -23.75 0.28 -33.90
N GLN A 642 -24.91 0.07 -34.53
CA GLN A 642 -26.21 0.13 -33.85
C GLN A 642 -26.45 -1.05 -32.91
N LEU A 643 -26.08 -2.27 -33.33
CA LEU A 643 -26.28 -3.48 -32.53
C LEU A 643 -25.21 -3.72 -31.49
N LYS A 644 -24.04 -3.09 -31.63
CA LYS A 644 -22.92 -3.30 -30.67
C LYS A 644 -23.32 -2.95 -29.23
N LYS A 645 -23.99 -1.81 -29.02
CA LYS A 645 -24.49 -1.42 -27.70
C LYS A 645 -25.55 -2.39 -27.14
N VAL A 646 -26.45 -2.84 -28.00
CA VAL A 646 -27.48 -3.83 -27.66
C VAL A 646 -26.83 -5.17 -27.31
N GLY A 647 -25.83 -5.61 -28.07
CA GLY A 647 -25.07 -6.82 -27.79
C GLY A 647 -24.36 -6.73 -26.42
N MET A 648 -23.70 -5.59 -26.11
CA MET A 648 -23.06 -5.39 -24.81
C MET A 648 -24.07 -5.45 -23.66
N LEU A 649 -25.25 -4.87 -23.82
CA LEU A 649 -26.31 -4.91 -22.82
C LEU A 649 -26.80 -6.32 -22.56
N ILE A 650 -26.98 -7.12 -23.63
CA ILE A 650 -27.40 -8.55 -23.55
C ILE A 650 -26.31 -9.37 -22.84
N VAL A 651 -25.04 -9.16 -23.19
CA VAL A 651 -23.93 -9.84 -22.52
C VAL A 651 -23.93 -9.50 -21.01
N GLN A 652 -24.15 -8.24 -20.65
CA GLN A 652 -24.22 -7.82 -19.25
C GLN A 652 -25.34 -8.52 -18.46
N ASP A 653 -26.51 -8.73 -19.09
CA ASP A 653 -27.60 -9.49 -18.49
C ASP A 653 -27.24 -10.98 -18.33
N GLN A 654 -26.59 -11.58 -19.30
CA GLN A 654 -26.11 -12.98 -19.20
C GLN A 654 -25.05 -13.14 -18.11
N VAL A 655 -24.17 -12.17 -17.95
CA VAL A 655 -23.19 -12.15 -16.84
C VAL A 655 -23.91 -12.08 -15.50
N TRP A 656 -24.94 -11.25 -15.39
CA TRP A 656 -25.73 -11.17 -14.18
C TRP A 656 -26.37 -12.52 -13.83
N ASN A 657 -26.93 -13.21 -14.79
CA ASN A 657 -27.44 -14.55 -14.61
C ASN A 657 -26.35 -15.52 -14.10
N ARG A 658 -25.14 -15.44 -14.63
CA ARG A 658 -24.01 -16.27 -14.17
C ARG A 658 -23.57 -15.93 -12.75
N VAL A 659 -23.50 -14.65 -12.39
CA VAL A 659 -23.17 -14.19 -11.02
C VAL A 659 -24.17 -14.74 -10.00
N THR A 660 -25.45 -14.75 -10.34
CA THR A 660 -26.50 -15.28 -9.43
C THR A 660 -26.37 -16.79 -9.19
N VAL A 661 -25.99 -17.56 -10.22
CA VAL A 661 -25.70 -18.99 -10.10
C VAL A 661 -24.45 -19.23 -9.25
N ASN A 662 -23.35 -18.57 -9.59
CA ASN A 662 -22.06 -18.75 -8.92
C ASN A 662 -22.10 -18.38 -7.44
N ARG A 663 -22.93 -17.41 -7.07
CA ARG A 663 -23.13 -17.06 -5.66
C ARG A 663 -23.60 -18.24 -4.83
N SER A 664 -24.53 -19.06 -5.37
CA SER A 664 -25.03 -20.23 -4.67
C SER A 664 -23.97 -21.31 -4.45
N GLU A 665 -22.93 -21.30 -5.30
CA GLU A 665 -21.77 -22.20 -5.25
C GLU A 665 -20.60 -21.62 -4.43
N GLY A 666 -20.73 -20.38 -3.95
CA GLY A 666 -19.64 -19.66 -3.25
C GLY A 666 -18.48 -19.26 -4.15
N LYS A 667 -18.71 -19.12 -5.44
CA LYS A 667 -17.72 -18.84 -6.49
C LYS A 667 -17.86 -17.40 -6.96
N ALA A 668 -16.74 -16.71 -7.15
CA ALA A 668 -16.74 -15.36 -7.72
C ALA A 668 -16.80 -15.39 -9.26
N THR A 669 -17.30 -14.30 -9.83
CA THR A 669 -17.37 -14.10 -11.29
C THR A 669 -16.68 -12.80 -11.65
N ARG A 670 -15.62 -12.88 -12.47
CA ARG A 670 -14.91 -11.71 -13.02
C ARG A 670 -15.50 -11.37 -14.37
N TYR A 671 -15.88 -10.11 -14.53
CA TYR A 671 -16.48 -9.62 -15.77
C TYR A 671 -15.65 -8.47 -16.35
N TYR A 672 -15.06 -8.68 -17.50
CA TYR A 672 -14.27 -7.66 -18.21
C TYR A 672 -15.09 -7.10 -19.38
N ILE A 673 -15.24 -5.78 -19.40
CA ILE A 673 -16.03 -5.06 -20.39
C ILE A 673 -15.09 -4.15 -21.16
N ASP A 674 -14.73 -4.51 -22.35
CA ASP A 674 -13.96 -3.62 -23.20
C ASP A 674 -14.85 -2.54 -23.84
N GLU A 675 -14.26 -1.37 -24.13
CA GLU A 675 -14.96 -0.17 -24.61
C GLU A 675 -16.19 0.19 -23.75
N PHE A 676 -16.05 0.09 -22.43
CA PHE A 676 -17.14 0.25 -21.45
C PHE A 676 -17.92 1.55 -21.61
N HIS A 677 -17.29 2.64 -22.09
CA HIS A 677 -17.94 3.93 -22.33
C HIS A 677 -19.15 3.84 -23.29
N LEU A 678 -19.21 2.80 -24.14
CA LEU A 678 -20.34 2.61 -25.06
C LEU A 678 -21.66 2.33 -24.35
N LEU A 679 -21.62 1.68 -23.17
CA LEU A 679 -22.80 1.42 -22.34
C LEU A 679 -23.26 2.63 -21.53
N LEU A 680 -22.43 3.65 -21.43
CA LEU A 680 -22.64 4.79 -20.53
C LEU A 680 -23.11 6.05 -21.27
N LYS A 681 -23.28 5.99 -22.58
CA LYS A 681 -23.70 7.14 -23.40
C LYS A 681 -25.19 7.47 -23.29
N GLU A 682 -26.03 6.46 -23.07
CA GLU A 682 -27.47 6.60 -22.95
C GLU A 682 -27.89 6.51 -21.49
N GLU A 683 -28.77 7.39 -21.04
CA GLU A 683 -29.12 7.56 -19.63
C GLU A 683 -29.65 6.26 -18.98
N GLN A 684 -30.60 5.57 -19.62
CA GLN A 684 -31.21 4.37 -19.07
C GLN A 684 -30.21 3.20 -19.04
N THR A 685 -29.38 3.05 -20.06
CA THR A 685 -28.35 2.01 -20.12
C THR A 685 -27.27 2.27 -19.09
N ALA A 686 -26.89 3.54 -18.90
CA ALA A 686 -25.97 3.93 -17.84
C ALA A 686 -26.56 3.64 -16.44
N ALA A 687 -27.82 3.98 -16.21
CA ALA A 687 -28.51 3.69 -14.94
C ALA A 687 -28.57 2.18 -14.65
N TYR A 688 -28.91 1.36 -15.67
CA TYR A 688 -28.91 -0.09 -15.56
C TYR A 688 -27.51 -0.63 -15.26
N SER A 689 -26.48 -0.13 -15.96
CA SER A 689 -25.10 -0.54 -15.73
C SER A 689 -24.61 -0.18 -14.33
N VAL A 690 -24.96 1.00 -13.82
CA VAL A 690 -24.64 1.44 -12.45
C VAL A 690 -25.32 0.55 -11.41
N GLU A 691 -26.58 0.23 -11.62
CA GLU A 691 -27.32 -0.64 -10.70
C GLU A 691 -26.71 -2.05 -10.62
N ILE A 692 -26.38 -2.65 -11.77
CA ILE A 692 -25.68 -3.93 -11.83
C ILE A 692 -24.31 -3.83 -11.16
N TRP A 693 -23.56 -2.74 -11.40
CA TRP A 693 -22.25 -2.50 -10.80
C TRP A 693 -22.29 -2.49 -9.27
N LYS A 694 -23.32 -1.85 -8.69
CA LYS A 694 -23.57 -1.87 -7.25
C LYS A 694 -23.96 -3.24 -6.72
N ARG A 695 -24.75 -4.00 -7.50
CA ARG A 695 -25.21 -5.33 -7.11
C ARG A 695 -24.12 -6.38 -7.17
N PHE A 696 -23.23 -6.32 -8.15
CA PHE A 696 -22.11 -7.25 -8.30
C PHE A 696 -21.32 -7.43 -6.99
N ARG A 697 -21.03 -6.32 -6.30
CA ARG A 697 -20.34 -6.34 -5.00
C ARG A 697 -20.99 -7.29 -3.98
N LYS A 698 -22.31 -7.27 -3.88
CA LYS A 698 -23.05 -8.10 -2.90
C LYS A 698 -23.16 -9.56 -3.33
N TRP A 699 -22.96 -9.85 -4.61
CA TRP A 699 -23.23 -11.14 -5.23
C TRP A 699 -21.97 -11.89 -5.64
N GLY A 700 -20.78 -11.36 -5.31
CA GLY A 700 -19.49 -11.98 -5.66
C GLY A 700 -19.06 -11.75 -7.11
N GLY A 701 -19.66 -10.76 -7.77
CA GLY A 701 -19.22 -10.29 -9.08
C GLY A 701 -18.09 -9.28 -8.93
N ILE A 702 -17.11 -9.33 -9.84
CA ILE A 702 -15.96 -8.43 -9.90
C ILE A 702 -15.90 -7.83 -11.31
N PRO A 703 -16.71 -6.80 -11.60
CA PRO A 703 -16.70 -6.17 -12.90
C PRO A 703 -15.45 -5.30 -13.07
N THR A 704 -14.97 -5.21 -14.31
CA THR A 704 -13.84 -4.38 -14.73
C THR A 704 -14.18 -3.69 -16.03
N GLY A 705 -14.38 -2.37 -15.98
CA GLY A 705 -14.61 -1.55 -17.16
C GLY A 705 -13.29 -1.09 -17.76
N ILE A 706 -13.09 -1.33 -19.05
CA ILE A 706 -11.89 -0.94 -19.78
C ILE A 706 -12.29 0.17 -20.76
N THR A 707 -11.62 1.31 -20.69
CA THR A 707 -11.97 2.43 -21.57
C THR A 707 -10.79 3.36 -21.84
N GLN A 708 -10.83 4.00 -22.99
CA GLN A 708 -9.89 5.05 -23.40
C GLN A 708 -10.48 6.45 -23.27
N ASN A 709 -11.77 6.58 -23.06
CA ASN A 709 -12.46 7.87 -23.03
C ASN A 709 -13.02 8.17 -21.64
N VAL A 710 -12.21 8.82 -20.82
CA VAL A 710 -12.58 9.19 -19.44
C VAL A 710 -13.58 10.36 -19.43
N LYS A 711 -13.47 11.29 -20.38
CA LYS A 711 -14.35 12.44 -20.46
C LYS A 711 -15.81 12.05 -20.69
N ASP A 712 -16.05 11.05 -21.55
CA ASP A 712 -17.39 10.49 -21.75
C ASP A 712 -17.90 9.77 -20.49
N LEU A 713 -16.99 9.13 -19.72
CA LEU A 713 -17.34 8.52 -18.45
C LEU A 713 -17.84 9.54 -17.40
N LEU A 714 -17.24 10.70 -17.32
CA LEU A 714 -17.53 11.72 -16.29
C LEU A 714 -18.60 12.73 -16.72
N SER A 715 -19.25 12.49 -17.86
CA SER A 715 -20.27 13.41 -18.41
C SER A 715 -21.64 13.32 -17.72
N SER A 716 -21.93 12.28 -16.97
CA SER A 716 -23.19 12.07 -16.23
C SER A 716 -22.96 11.74 -14.78
N ARG A 717 -23.91 12.12 -13.91
CA ARG A 717 -23.92 11.83 -12.48
C ARG A 717 -24.00 10.32 -12.19
N GLU A 718 -24.65 9.56 -13.07
CA GLU A 718 -24.74 8.11 -12.98
C GLU A 718 -23.36 7.47 -13.07
N VAL A 719 -22.49 8.03 -13.89
CA VAL A 719 -21.14 7.52 -14.11
C VAL A 719 -20.19 7.88 -12.95
N GLU A 720 -20.35 9.02 -12.31
CA GLU A 720 -19.62 9.33 -11.06
C GLU A 720 -19.83 8.22 -10.04
N ASN A 721 -21.03 7.65 -9.95
CA ASN A 721 -21.34 6.52 -9.07
C ASN A 721 -20.51 5.26 -9.40
N ILE A 722 -20.06 5.05 -10.64
CA ILE A 722 -19.20 3.90 -10.99
C ILE A 722 -17.82 4.09 -10.37
N PHE A 723 -17.25 5.30 -10.43
CA PHE A 723 -15.98 5.61 -9.78
C PHE A 723 -16.08 5.45 -8.26
N GLU A 724 -17.13 5.99 -7.63
CA GLU A 724 -17.36 5.88 -6.18
C GLU A 724 -17.55 4.43 -5.71
N ASN A 725 -18.00 3.54 -6.60
CA ASN A 725 -18.20 2.12 -6.32
C ASN A 725 -17.10 1.23 -6.92
N SER A 726 -15.92 1.79 -7.19
CA SER A 726 -14.76 1.07 -7.73
C SER A 726 -13.54 1.42 -6.89
N ASP A 727 -13.17 0.53 -5.97
CA ASP A 727 -11.98 0.71 -5.13
C ASP A 727 -10.69 0.29 -5.85
N PHE A 728 -10.80 -0.21 -7.09
CA PHE A 728 -9.67 -0.58 -7.92
C PHE A 728 -9.65 0.24 -9.20
N VAL A 729 -8.56 0.99 -9.44
CA VAL A 729 -8.35 1.70 -10.71
C VAL A 729 -6.92 1.45 -11.19
N TYR A 730 -6.80 0.92 -12.39
CA TYR A 730 -5.52 0.74 -13.07
C TYR A 730 -5.39 1.79 -14.17
N MET A 731 -4.65 2.85 -13.88
CA MET A 731 -4.57 4.05 -14.69
C MET A 731 -3.23 4.08 -15.43
N LEU A 732 -3.29 3.93 -16.73
CA LEU A 732 -2.16 4.07 -17.64
C LEU A 732 -2.07 5.52 -18.16
N ASN A 733 -1.25 5.79 -19.16
CA ASN A 733 -1.08 7.12 -19.74
C ASN A 733 -2.43 7.75 -20.12
N GLN A 734 -2.63 9.03 -19.77
CA GLN A 734 -3.87 9.77 -19.99
C GLN A 734 -3.69 10.94 -20.95
N ALA A 735 -4.73 11.24 -21.73
CA ALA A 735 -4.78 12.41 -22.58
C ALA A 735 -4.80 13.70 -21.77
N GLN A 736 -4.23 14.78 -22.30
CA GLN A 736 -4.09 16.05 -21.59
C GLN A 736 -5.42 16.61 -21.06
N GLY A 737 -6.51 16.48 -21.83
CA GLY A 737 -7.83 16.98 -21.43
C GLY A 737 -8.50 16.19 -20.31
N ASP A 738 -8.10 14.93 -20.09
CA ASP A 738 -8.68 14.05 -19.08
C ASP A 738 -7.97 14.15 -17.72
N ARG A 739 -6.70 14.61 -17.73
CA ARG A 739 -5.83 14.64 -16.54
C ARG A 739 -6.36 15.50 -15.41
N GLU A 740 -6.79 16.71 -15.72
CA GLU A 740 -7.32 17.65 -14.71
C GLU A 740 -8.61 17.13 -14.08
N ILE A 741 -9.46 16.51 -14.89
CA ILE A 741 -10.72 15.93 -14.43
C ILE A 741 -10.43 14.76 -13.51
N LEU A 742 -9.54 13.84 -13.93
CA LEU A 742 -9.13 12.68 -13.12
C LEU A 742 -8.41 13.10 -11.84
N ALA A 743 -7.52 14.09 -11.92
CA ALA A 743 -6.80 14.58 -10.75
C ALA A 743 -7.77 15.08 -9.68
N LYS A 744 -8.81 15.80 -10.09
CA LYS A 744 -9.85 16.30 -9.19
C LYS A 744 -10.73 15.18 -8.65
N GLN A 745 -11.20 14.28 -9.52
CA GLN A 745 -12.14 13.21 -9.15
C GLN A 745 -11.53 12.17 -8.23
N LEU A 746 -10.26 11.82 -8.47
CA LEU A 746 -9.52 10.78 -7.73
C LEU A 746 -8.55 11.35 -6.70
N ASN A 747 -8.57 12.66 -6.49
CA ASN A 747 -7.67 13.36 -5.57
C ASN A 747 -6.18 13.04 -5.80
N ILE A 748 -5.75 13.06 -7.07
CA ILE A 748 -4.39 12.73 -7.47
C ILE A 748 -3.49 13.96 -7.31
N SER A 749 -2.34 13.81 -6.63
CA SER A 749 -1.35 14.89 -6.50
C SER A 749 -0.64 15.19 -7.83
N GLN A 750 -0.05 16.38 -7.94
CA GLN A 750 0.77 16.73 -9.11
C GLN A 750 1.95 15.78 -9.31
N GLN A 751 2.54 15.29 -8.22
CA GLN A 751 3.63 14.30 -8.28
C GLN A 751 3.13 12.96 -8.82
N GLN A 752 1.98 12.48 -8.35
CA GLN A 752 1.35 11.26 -8.88
C GLN A 752 0.97 11.41 -10.35
N MET A 753 0.47 12.58 -10.75
CA MET A 753 0.11 12.85 -12.14
C MET A 753 1.27 12.69 -13.12
N THR A 754 2.52 12.86 -12.71
CA THR A 754 3.69 12.67 -13.59
C THR A 754 3.77 11.23 -14.12
N TYR A 755 3.31 10.23 -13.35
CA TYR A 755 3.33 8.82 -13.72
C TYR A 755 2.26 8.41 -14.76
N VAL A 756 1.32 9.29 -15.07
CA VAL A 756 0.28 9.06 -16.10
C VAL A 756 0.32 10.12 -17.20
N THR A 757 1.31 11.01 -17.15
CA THR A 757 1.42 12.14 -18.10
C THR A 757 2.44 11.87 -19.21
N HIS A 758 3.57 11.25 -18.89
CA HIS A 758 4.67 10.98 -19.81
C HIS A 758 5.13 9.52 -19.66
N SER A 759 4.21 8.64 -19.28
CA SER A 759 4.50 7.23 -19.07
C SER A 759 4.52 6.46 -20.40
N ASP A 760 5.42 5.49 -20.45
CA ASP A 760 5.48 4.49 -21.51
C ASP A 760 4.31 3.48 -21.38
N ALA A 761 4.15 2.61 -22.41
CA ALA A 761 3.18 1.54 -22.32
C ALA A 761 3.49 0.59 -21.14
N GLY A 762 2.49 0.31 -20.32
CA GLY A 762 2.63 -0.51 -19.12
C GLY A 762 3.11 0.25 -17.89
N GLU A 763 3.10 1.57 -17.91
CA GLU A 763 3.43 2.41 -16.75
C GLU A 763 2.24 3.27 -16.35
N GLY A 764 2.07 3.52 -15.05
CA GLY A 764 0.93 4.29 -14.58
C GLY A 764 0.75 4.32 -13.08
N LEU A 765 -0.50 4.48 -12.65
CA LEU A 765 -0.93 4.47 -11.25
C LEU A 765 -1.93 3.35 -11.00
N ILE A 766 -1.73 2.60 -9.93
CA ILE A 766 -2.70 1.64 -9.41
C ILE A 766 -3.33 2.19 -8.14
N PHE A 767 -4.66 2.14 -8.09
CA PHE A 767 -5.46 2.44 -6.90
C PHE A 767 -6.00 1.13 -6.34
N TYR A 768 -5.80 0.93 -5.07
CA TYR A 768 -6.32 -0.21 -4.32
C TYR A 768 -6.89 0.29 -2.99
N GLY A 769 -8.18 0.58 -2.96
CA GLY A 769 -8.80 1.32 -1.87
C GLY A 769 -8.16 2.70 -1.70
N ASN A 770 -7.58 2.95 -0.54
CA ASN A 770 -6.89 4.23 -0.25
C ASN A 770 -5.42 4.25 -0.68
N VAL A 771 -4.91 3.15 -1.20
CA VAL A 771 -3.50 3.03 -1.63
C VAL A 771 -3.38 3.47 -3.08
N ILE A 772 -2.48 4.42 -3.36
CA ILE A 772 -2.17 4.88 -4.72
C ILE A 772 -0.67 4.68 -4.96
N LEU A 773 -0.31 3.78 -5.87
CA LEU A 773 1.07 3.45 -6.17
C LEU A 773 1.38 3.69 -7.65
N PRO A 774 2.54 4.26 -7.97
CA PRO A 774 3.04 4.23 -9.33
C PRO A 774 3.59 2.84 -9.63
N PHE A 775 3.28 2.32 -10.82
CA PHE A 775 3.73 1.00 -11.24
C PHE A 775 4.44 1.01 -12.59
N ILE A 776 5.30 0.01 -12.77
CA ILE A 776 5.94 -0.33 -14.03
C ILE A 776 5.69 -1.82 -14.28
N ASP A 777 5.00 -2.12 -15.37
CA ASP A 777 4.71 -3.49 -15.81
C ASP A 777 5.36 -3.75 -17.16
N ARG A 778 6.60 -4.25 -17.15
CA ARG A 778 7.35 -4.64 -18.35
C ARG A 778 7.40 -6.17 -18.43
N PHE A 779 6.41 -6.73 -19.10
CA PHE A 779 6.34 -8.17 -19.31
C PHE A 779 7.42 -8.62 -20.32
N PRO A 780 8.12 -9.76 -20.09
CA PRO A 780 9.14 -10.26 -21.02
C PRO A 780 8.55 -10.57 -22.40
N GLN A 781 9.14 -10.02 -23.46
CA GLN A 781 8.61 -10.12 -24.82
C GLN A 781 8.91 -11.45 -25.52
N ASP A 782 9.85 -12.21 -24.98
CA ASP A 782 10.31 -13.53 -25.47
C ASP A 782 9.44 -14.69 -25.02
N THR A 783 8.42 -14.45 -24.21
CA THR A 783 7.52 -15.48 -23.67
C THR A 783 6.36 -15.79 -24.61
N GLU A 784 5.82 -17.01 -24.54
CA GLU A 784 4.60 -17.41 -25.28
C GLU A 784 3.41 -16.58 -24.79
N LEU A 785 3.31 -16.34 -23.48
CA LEU A 785 2.25 -15.53 -22.90
C LEU A 785 2.24 -14.10 -23.44
N TYR A 786 3.41 -13.48 -23.65
CA TYR A 786 3.47 -12.15 -24.25
C TYR A 786 2.85 -12.15 -25.64
N ARG A 787 3.18 -13.13 -26.47
CA ARG A 787 2.65 -13.24 -27.86
C ARG A 787 1.14 -13.41 -27.90
N VAL A 788 0.57 -14.11 -26.95
CA VAL A 788 -0.87 -14.32 -26.83
C VAL A 788 -1.59 -13.08 -26.32
N MET A 789 -0.93 -12.28 -25.48
CA MET A 789 -1.51 -11.08 -24.85
C MET A 789 -1.33 -9.81 -25.67
N THR A 790 -0.27 -9.71 -26.51
CA THR A 790 -0.02 -8.52 -27.31
C THR A 790 -1.10 -8.27 -28.35
N THR A 791 -1.38 -6.99 -28.61
CA THR A 791 -2.31 -6.53 -29.66
C THR A 791 -1.59 -5.80 -30.78
N LYS A 792 -0.26 -5.72 -30.73
CA LYS A 792 0.53 -5.00 -31.73
C LYS A 792 0.59 -5.78 -33.05
N PRO A 793 0.21 -5.18 -34.19
CA PRO A 793 0.07 -5.89 -35.47
C PRO A 793 1.33 -6.62 -35.96
N GLY A 794 2.52 -6.19 -35.55
CA GLY A 794 3.78 -6.83 -35.93
C GLY A 794 4.25 -7.97 -35.01
N GLU A 795 3.59 -8.15 -33.87
CA GLU A 795 3.96 -9.12 -32.83
C GLU A 795 2.93 -10.28 -32.72
N VAL A 796 1.73 -10.10 -33.29
CA VAL A 796 0.60 -11.06 -33.24
C VAL A 796 0.79 -12.22 -34.24
N SER A 797 1.71 -12.11 -35.20
CA SER A 797 1.86 -13.10 -36.23
C SER A 797 3.17 -13.84 -36.12
N ALA A 798 3.13 -14.98 -35.49
CA ALA A 798 3.98 -16.14 -35.86
C ALA A 798 3.39 -17.42 -35.28
#